data_24b02038ef08cfa63d73680d9badb483
#
_entry.id   24b02038ef08cfa63d73680d9badb483
#
_cell.length_a   1.000
_cell.length_b   1.000
_cell.length_c   1.000
_cell.angle_alpha   90.00
_cell.angle_beta   90.00
_cell.angle_gamma   90.00
#
_symmetry.space_group_name_H-M   'P 1'
#
loop_
_entity.id
_entity.type
_entity.pdbx_description
1 polymer ?
#
loop_
_entity_poly.entity_id
_entity_poly.type
_entity_poly.pdbx_seq_one_letter_code
_entity_poly.pdbx_strand_id
1 'polypeptide(L)'
;MSKKQTETNRKKDCRLAACLTAEEKLRLLTAAGGFETESFNGKLPVLRAADGPCGLRIETAEFPKGAPARCYPAPHVLANAWNPRVAERVGQALASECIEAGVDVLLAPGVNIKRTPLCGRNFEYFSEDPFLAGQTAKSYIDGLQSAGVGASLKHFCANNREWERLYQSSEVDERTLMEIYARPFAMALQAEPWTIMCAYNPVCGVYASENPWLLKEILREKLGYNGVVISDWGAVHDRSRALKATLDIEFPHAPASLDNLKEGLEKGAIAQADVEDSVERILSLLKKKEAAGERRKALPVAEREKIALDAAREGIVLLKNDGVLPLKGKVRVLVAGELAEKPSCTGGGSARVTLMAPPSPLSAELKKRLPQGEFPYLAGYSYSSCTLPLALCQSTGVKKARLAAFESDAAIVVAGNNQLTETESYDRSSLRLPPEQEKLILALAEENKNVIVVVEAGAAVDMTPWADRVAAIVYAGFGGEKINEALASVLSGETNPSGKLSETFPLSLSDTPTGEERGNGFFERYKEGVLAGYRHYDFYDLPVLFPFGFGLSYTRFGYSDFSLVQTDAGAEVSLTLTNEGETAGAEVVQIYVEPCHAPVERPRRELKAFEKVFLKAGEKKRVSFSLRPSDFAFYSVVYHRFVVSGGVYKIAAGASSRDIRLLGKLRLEGDF
;
A
#
# COMPACT_ATOMS: atom_id res chain seq x y z
N MET A 1 -22.01 12.24 17.91
CA MET A 1 -23.44 11.87 17.97
C MET A 1 -23.99 12.14 19.38
N SER A 2 -25.20 12.70 19.52
CA SER A 2 -25.78 12.98 20.87
C SER A 2 -26.23 11.68 21.54
N LYS A 3 -26.18 11.63 22.91
CA LYS A 3 -26.66 10.46 23.69
C LYS A 3 -28.09 10.02 23.31
N LYS A 4 -28.96 10.92 22.89
CA LYS A 4 -30.32 10.63 22.41
C LYS A 4 -30.33 9.85 21.08
N GLN A 5 -29.41 10.14 20.18
CA GLN A 5 -29.29 9.46 18.88
C GLN A 5 -28.78 8.04 19.06
N THR A 6 -27.88 7.83 20.02
CA THR A 6 -27.36 6.50 20.39
C THR A 6 -28.45 5.62 21.03
N GLU A 7 -29.30 6.18 21.90
CA GLU A 7 -30.43 5.45 22.52
C GLU A 7 -31.54 5.10 21.52
N THR A 8 -31.85 6.00 20.57
CA THR A 8 -32.87 5.75 19.54
C THR A 8 -32.41 4.69 18.56
N ASN A 9 -31.12 4.69 18.22
CA ASN A 9 -30.52 3.66 17.36
C ASN A 9 -30.51 2.30 18.07
N ARG A 10 -30.10 2.21 19.34
CA ARG A 10 -30.17 0.96 20.15
C ARG A 10 -31.59 0.36 20.21
N LYS A 11 -32.64 1.21 20.35
CA LYS A 11 -34.03 0.74 20.35
C LYS A 11 -34.50 0.22 18.98
N LYS A 12 -33.98 0.73 17.88
CA LYS A 12 -34.26 0.22 16.52
C LYS A 12 -33.49 -1.08 16.27
N ASP A 13 -32.25 -1.21 16.76
CA ASP A 13 -31.44 -2.41 16.66
C ASP A 13 -32.09 -3.59 17.38
N CYS A 14 -32.60 -3.33 18.57
CA CYS A 14 -33.35 -4.30 19.35
C CYS A 14 -34.62 -4.83 18.61
N ARG A 15 -35.25 -4.01 17.76
CA ARG A 15 -36.41 -4.44 16.96
C ARG A 15 -36.02 -5.34 15.78
N LEU A 16 -34.93 -5.02 15.06
CA LEU A 16 -34.42 -5.84 13.94
C LEU A 16 -33.87 -7.16 14.46
N ALA A 17 -33.09 -7.18 15.55
CA ALA A 17 -32.62 -8.39 16.18
C ALA A 17 -33.76 -9.30 16.68
N ALA A 18 -34.86 -8.69 17.15
CA ALA A 18 -36.05 -9.41 17.63
C ALA A 18 -36.87 -10.07 16.47
N CYS A 19 -36.66 -9.64 15.22
CA CYS A 19 -37.31 -10.24 14.05
C CYS A 19 -36.59 -11.49 13.55
N LEU A 20 -35.38 -11.79 14.05
CA LEU A 20 -34.60 -12.96 13.66
C LEU A 20 -34.81 -14.09 14.65
N THR A 21 -35.00 -15.30 14.16
CA THR A 21 -34.96 -16.52 14.98
C THR A 21 -33.55 -16.79 15.48
N ALA A 22 -33.38 -17.66 16.47
CA ALA A 22 -32.06 -18.06 16.96
C ALA A 22 -31.19 -18.65 15.84
N GLU A 23 -31.78 -19.46 14.96
CA GLU A 23 -31.06 -20.04 13.82
C GLU A 23 -30.67 -18.98 12.76
N GLU A 24 -31.54 -18.03 12.46
CA GLU A 24 -31.23 -16.92 11.54
C GLU A 24 -30.08 -16.04 12.09
N LYS A 25 -30.01 -15.84 13.40
CA LYS A 25 -28.88 -15.14 14.03
C LYS A 25 -27.56 -15.88 13.85
N LEU A 26 -27.54 -17.19 14.02
CA LEU A 26 -26.33 -18.00 13.77
C LEU A 26 -25.93 -17.98 12.28
N ARG A 27 -26.91 -18.08 11.37
CA ARG A 27 -26.67 -18.00 9.92
C ARG A 27 -26.16 -16.63 9.49
N LEU A 28 -26.54 -15.56 10.18
CA LEU A 28 -26.02 -14.21 9.90
C LEU A 28 -24.52 -14.06 10.18
N LEU A 29 -23.97 -14.92 11.04
CA LEU A 29 -22.54 -14.96 11.33
C LEU A 29 -21.70 -15.68 10.26
N THR A 30 -22.35 -16.22 9.23
CA THR A 30 -21.71 -16.82 8.05
C THR A 30 -22.22 -16.13 6.80
N ALA A 31 -21.42 -16.08 5.76
CA ALA A 31 -21.85 -15.55 4.47
C ALA A 31 -22.96 -16.42 3.84
N ALA A 32 -23.79 -15.84 2.97
CA ALA A 32 -24.77 -16.59 2.18
C ALA A 32 -24.15 -17.27 0.95
N GLY A 33 -23.02 -16.73 0.51
CA GLY A 33 -22.28 -17.19 -0.67
C GLY A 33 -20.81 -16.80 -0.62
N GLY A 34 -20.23 -16.46 -1.77
CA GLY A 34 -18.84 -16.03 -1.86
C GLY A 34 -18.59 -14.65 -1.24
N PHE A 35 -19.48 -13.68 -1.53
CA PHE A 35 -19.25 -12.25 -1.23
C PHE A 35 -20.50 -11.53 -0.69
N GLU A 36 -21.51 -12.26 -0.23
CA GLU A 36 -22.79 -11.67 0.19
C GLU A 36 -23.25 -12.18 1.54
N THR A 37 -23.95 -11.30 2.30
CA THR A 37 -24.68 -11.70 3.50
C THR A 37 -26.07 -12.22 3.16
N GLU A 38 -26.71 -12.95 4.07
CA GLU A 38 -28.05 -13.51 3.87
C GLU A 38 -29.13 -12.44 4.14
N SER A 39 -30.24 -12.50 3.33
CA SER A 39 -31.36 -11.56 3.49
C SER A 39 -32.52 -12.10 4.36
N PHE A 40 -32.58 -13.41 4.59
CA PHE A 40 -33.68 -14.09 5.31
C PHE A 40 -35.07 -13.74 4.77
N ASN A 41 -35.29 -13.98 3.47
CA ASN A 41 -36.54 -13.64 2.77
C ASN A 41 -36.90 -12.14 2.84
N GLY A 42 -35.89 -11.27 2.78
CA GLY A 42 -36.08 -9.82 2.77
C GLY A 42 -36.24 -9.18 4.15
N LYS A 43 -36.03 -9.91 5.25
CA LYS A 43 -35.99 -9.32 6.61
C LYS A 43 -34.81 -8.35 6.78
N LEU A 44 -33.67 -8.64 6.12
CA LEU A 44 -32.46 -7.82 6.16
C LEU A 44 -32.02 -7.45 4.72
N PRO A 45 -31.40 -6.28 4.55
CA PRO A 45 -30.73 -5.95 3.28
C PRO A 45 -29.48 -6.83 3.10
N VAL A 46 -29.23 -7.29 1.87
CA VAL A 46 -27.99 -7.99 1.51
C VAL A 46 -26.84 -6.99 1.49
N LEU A 47 -25.72 -7.32 2.12
CA LEU A 47 -24.45 -6.61 1.96
C LEU A 47 -23.61 -7.35 0.91
N ARG A 48 -23.13 -6.62 -0.11
CA ARG A 48 -22.27 -7.16 -1.17
C ARG A 48 -20.87 -6.62 -1.03
N ALA A 49 -19.89 -7.51 -0.93
CA ALA A 49 -18.48 -7.18 -0.96
C ALA A 49 -17.84 -7.52 -2.32
N ALA A 50 -16.70 -6.95 -2.63
CA ALA A 50 -15.87 -7.34 -3.77
C ALA A 50 -14.41 -7.03 -3.52
N ASP A 51 -13.51 -7.80 -4.14
CA ASP A 51 -12.10 -7.51 -4.20
C ASP A 51 -11.80 -6.25 -5.03
N GLY A 52 -10.65 -5.63 -4.81
CA GLY A 52 -10.20 -4.59 -5.71
C GLY A 52 -9.43 -3.40 -5.14
N PRO A 53 -8.25 -3.57 -4.51
CA PRO A 53 -7.44 -2.42 -4.07
C PRO A 53 -6.90 -1.57 -5.24
N CYS A 54 -6.78 -2.17 -6.44
CA CYS A 54 -6.28 -1.51 -7.65
C CYS A 54 -7.38 -1.29 -8.70
N GLY A 55 -8.58 -1.83 -8.51
CA GLY A 55 -9.71 -1.81 -9.43
C GLY A 55 -10.66 -2.93 -9.08
N LEU A 56 -11.94 -2.75 -9.33
CA LEU A 56 -12.98 -3.69 -8.93
C LEU A 56 -12.78 -5.07 -9.58
N ARG A 57 -12.88 -6.13 -8.79
CA ARG A 57 -12.84 -7.52 -9.27
C ARG A 57 -14.09 -8.26 -8.85
N ILE A 58 -14.94 -8.57 -9.84
CA ILE A 58 -16.16 -9.36 -9.67
C ILE A 58 -16.07 -10.58 -10.59
N GLU A 59 -16.04 -11.76 -10.00
CA GLU A 59 -16.08 -13.01 -10.74
C GLU A 59 -17.53 -13.39 -11.04
N THR A 60 -17.79 -13.79 -12.29
CA THR A 60 -19.08 -14.27 -12.77
C THR A 60 -18.88 -15.51 -13.61
N ALA A 61 -19.96 -16.23 -13.94
CA ALA A 61 -19.90 -17.39 -14.84
C ALA A 61 -19.31 -17.01 -16.22
N GLU A 62 -19.59 -15.80 -16.71
CA GLU A 62 -19.05 -15.26 -17.96
C GLU A 62 -17.59 -14.83 -17.81
N PHE A 63 -17.23 -14.26 -16.66
CA PHE A 63 -15.90 -13.74 -16.36
C PHE A 63 -15.29 -14.41 -15.12
N PRO A 64 -14.84 -15.67 -15.20
CA PRO A 64 -14.35 -16.42 -14.04
C PRO A 64 -12.99 -15.89 -13.51
N LYS A 65 -12.34 -15.00 -14.25
CA LYS A 65 -11.10 -14.31 -13.83
C LYS A 65 -11.32 -12.85 -13.43
N GLY A 66 -12.58 -12.42 -13.33
CA GLY A 66 -13.01 -11.05 -13.04
C GLY A 66 -13.53 -10.33 -14.28
N ALA A 67 -14.67 -9.64 -14.13
CA ALA A 67 -15.24 -8.78 -15.16
C ALA A 67 -14.27 -7.63 -15.50
N PRO A 68 -14.28 -7.12 -16.77
CA PRO A 68 -13.47 -5.98 -17.14
C PRO A 68 -13.75 -4.74 -16.28
N ALA A 69 -12.70 -4.14 -15.75
CA ALA A 69 -12.76 -2.96 -14.88
C ALA A 69 -11.61 -2.00 -15.16
N ARG A 70 -11.69 -0.77 -14.62
CA ARG A 70 -10.58 0.18 -14.61
C ARG A 70 -9.50 -0.28 -13.66
N CYS A 71 -8.26 0.00 -14.02
CA CYS A 71 -7.11 -0.27 -13.17
C CYS A 71 -6.45 1.03 -12.73
N TYR A 72 -6.57 1.34 -11.46
CA TYR A 72 -5.90 2.46 -10.81
C TYR A 72 -4.48 2.07 -10.38
N PRO A 73 -3.59 3.05 -10.10
CA PRO A 73 -2.29 2.75 -9.52
C PRO A 73 -2.41 1.93 -8.22
N ALA A 74 -1.53 0.94 -8.10
CA ALA A 74 -1.49 0.07 -6.93
C ALA A 74 -1.12 0.86 -5.65
N PRO A 75 -1.51 0.39 -4.45
CA PRO A 75 -1.31 1.10 -3.19
C PRO A 75 0.11 1.61 -2.94
N HIS A 76 1.16 0.85 -3.30
CA HIS A 76 2.54 1.33 -3.18
C HIS A 76 2.83 2.57 -4.04
N VAL A 77 2.21 2.70 -5.22
CA VAL A 77 2.35 3.89 -6.08
C VAL A 77 1.62 5.08 -5.47
N LEU A 78 0.47 4.84 -4.82
CA LEU A 78 -0.24 5.89 -4.07
C LEU A 78 0.59 6.36 -2.87
N ALA A 79 1.31 5.47 -2.20
CA ALA A 79 2.24 5.84 -1.13
C ALA A 79 3.46 6.61 -1.66
N ASN A 80 4.01 6.23 -2.83
CA ASN A 80 5.09 6.97 -3.48
C ASN A 80 4.69 8.41 -3.86
N ALA A 81 3.41 8.70 -4.01
CA ALA A 81 2.94 10.07 -4.22
C ALA A 81 3.18 10.96 -2.99
N TRP A 82 3.30 10.42 -1.78
CA TRP A 82 3.42 11.16 -0.52
C TRP A 82 2.40 12.30 -0.41
N ASN A 83 1.22 12.06 -0.97
CA ASN A 83 0.11 13.00 -1.03
C ASN A 83 -1.20 12.26 -0.67
N PRO A 84 -1.66 12.35 0.57
CA PRO A 84 -2.88 11.66 1.01
C PRO A 84 -4.11 11.96 0.16
N ARG A 85 -4.19 13.17 -0.45
CA ARG A 85 -5.30 13.54 -1.34
C ARG A 85 -5.37 12.69 -2.60
N VAL A 86 -4.25 12.17 -3.09
CA VAL A 86 -4.23 11.24 -4.23
C VAL A 86 -4.94 9.94 -3.86
N ALA A 87 -4.63 9.38 -2.69
CA ALA A 87 -5.27 8.17 -2.20
C ALA A 87 -6.78 8.38 -1.95
N GLU A 88 -7.18 9.54 -1.41
CA GLU A 88 -8.59 9.92 -1.24
C GLU A 88 -9.33 9.96 -2.58
N ARG A 89 -8.75 10.60 -3.60
CA ARG A 89 -9.35 10.70 -4.94
C ARG A 89 -9.48 9.32 -5.60
N VAL A 90 -8.47 8.46 -5.47
CA VAL A 90 -8.54 7.07 -5.96
C VAL A 90 -9.62 6.28 -5.22
N GLY A 91 -9.75 6.45 -3.90
CA GLY A 91 -10.86 5.91 -3.10
C GLY A 91 -12.24 6.33 -3.65
N GLN A 92 -12.43 7.61 -3.99
CA GLN A 92 -13.68 8.10 -4.61
C GLN A 92 -13.96 7.50 -5.99
N ALA A 93 -12.90 7.31 -6.79
CA ALA A 93 -13.02 6.69 -8.10
C ALA A 93 -13.40 5.20 -8.00
N LEU A 94 -12.76 4.45 -7.10
CA LEU A 94 -13.11 3.05 -6.81
C LEU A 94 -14.53 2.91 -6.24
N ALA A 95 -14.95 3.83 -5.37
CA ALA A 95 -16.33 3.86 -4.90
C ALA A 95 -17.33 4.02 -6.04
N SER A 96 -16.97 4.80 -7.07
CA SER A 96 -17.82 4.97 -8.26
C SER A 96 -17.98 3.67 -9.04
N GLU A 97 -16.92 2.89 -9.21
CA GLU A 97 -16.96 1.55 -9.81
C GLU A 97 -17.87 0.61 -8.97
N CYS A 98 -17.70 0.63 -7.64
CA CYS A 98 -18.53 -0.15 -6.71
C CYS A 98 -20.02 0.21 -6.82
N ILE A 99 -20.34 1.51 -6.90
CA ILE A 99 -21.73 1.99 -7.02
C ILE A 99 -22.38 1.48 -8.31
N GLU A 100 -21.69 1.58 -9.44
CA GLU A 100 -22.17 1.11 -10.74
C GLU A 100 -22.36 -0.41 -10.76
N ALA A 101 -21.51 -1.15 -10.03
CA ALA A 101 -21.59 -2.61 -9.93
C ALA A 101 -22.51 -3.13 -8.81
N GLY A 102 -23.11 -2.25 -8.00
CA GLY A 102 -23.96 -2.65 -6.87
C GLY A 102 -23.21 -3.25 -5.68
N VAL A 103 -21.91 -2.93 -5.54
CA VAL A 103 -21.06 -3.37 -4.42
C VAL A 103 -21.18 -2.37 -3.27
N ASP A 104 -21.26 -2.86 -2.04
CA ASP A 104 -21.45 -2.07 -0.83
C ASP A 104 -20.17 -1.87 -0.03
N VAL A 105 -19.28 -2.89 -0.05
CA VAL A 105 -18.00 -2.88 0.65
C VAL A 105 -16.90 -3.34 -0.29
N LEU A 106 -15.87 -2.50 -0.45
CA LEU A 106 -14.66 -2.88 -1.15
C LEU A 106 -13.67 -3.51 -0.15
N LEU A 107 -13.13 -4.70 -0.48
CA LEU A 107 -12.16 -5.43 0.33
C LEU A 107 -10.76 -4.80 0.19
N ALA A 108 -10.65 -3.55 0.62
CA ALA A 108 -9.49 -2.68 0.55
C ALA A 108 -9.60 -1.55 1.59
N PRO A 109 -8.47 -0.89 1.93
CA PRO A 109 -7.10 -1.15 1.50
C PRO A 109 -6.36 -2.20 2.34
N GLY A 110 -5.29 -2.79 1.77
CA GLY A 110 -4.30 -3.55 2.51
C GLY A 110 -3.25 -2.63 3.14
N VAL A 111 -2.92 -2.83 4.44
CA VAL A 111 -1.99 -1.96 5.18
C VAL A 111 -0.86 -2.71 5.88
N ASN A 112 -0.66 -3.97 5.53
CA ASN A 112 0.46 -4.73 6.09
C ASN A 112 1.78 -4.04 5.72
N ILE A 113 2.72 -4.06 6.66
CA ILE A 113 4.04 -3.45 6.46
C ILE A 113 4.85 -4.29 5.47
N LYS A 114 5.57 -3.64 4.56
CA LYS A 114 6.54 -4.27 3.67
C LYS A 114 7.78 -4.69 4.46
N ARG A 115 7.64 -5.79 5.21
CA ARG A 115 8.67 -6.30 6.12
C ARG A 115 9.83 -6.93 5.36
N THR A 116 9.50 -7.73 4.34
CA THR A 116 10.47 -8.30 3.40
C THR A 116 10.17 -7.82 1.99
N PRO A 117 11.16 -7.40 1.20
CA PRO A 117 10.91 -6.99 -0.18
C PRO A 117 10.52 -8.16 -1.10
N LEU A 118 10.60 -9.40 -0.61
CA LEU A 118 10.21 -10.59 -1.37
C LEU A 118 8.71 -10.89 -1.32
N CYS A 119 7.95 -10.34 -0.36
CA CYS A 119 6.52 -10.64 -0.24
C CYS A 119 5.77 -10.35 -1.54
N GLY A 120 5.07 -11.37 -2.05
CA GLY A 120 4.37 -11.29 -3.33
C GLY A 120 3.23 -10.27 -3.36
N ARG A 121 2.66 -9.90 -2.20
CA ARG A 121 1.59 -8.91 -2.05
C ARG A 121 2.08 -7.50 -1.74
N ASN A 122 3.39 -7.23 -1.73
CA ASN A 122 3.92 -5.89 -1.45
C ASN A 122 3.34 -4.80 -2.36
N PHE A 123 2.98 -5.13 -3.60
CA PHE A 123 2.38 -4.17 -4.53
C PHE A 123 1.04 -3.60 -4.04
N GLU A 124 0.27 -4.36 -3.27
CA GLU A 124 -1.02 -3.92 -2.72
C GLU A 124 -0.91 -3.33 -1.29
N TYR A 125 0.30 -3.25 -0.74
CA TYR A 125 0.59 -2.59 0.53
C TYR A 125 1.29 -1.26 0.30
N PHE A 126 1.07 -0.28 1.19
CA PHE A 126 1.54 1.08 0.98
C PHE A 126 3.04 1.25 1.19
N SER A 127 3.57 0.85 2.36
CA SER A 127 4.91 1.25 2.78
C SER A 127 5.56 0.27 3.77
N GLU A 128 6.88 0.40 3.93
CA GLU A 128 7.62 -0.17 5.05
C GLU A 128 7.49 0.68 6.33
N ASP A 129 7.01 1.94 6.19
CA ASP A 129 6.81 2.84 7.31
C ASP A 129 5.35 2.85 7.77
N PRO A 130 5.06 2.56 9.06
CA PRO A 130 3.69 2.49 9.56
C PRO A 130 2.95 3.84 9.57
N PHE A 131 3.68 4.99 9.65
CA PHE A 131 3.06 6.30 9.61
C PHE A 131 2.58 6.65 8.20
N LEU A 132 3.46 6.48 7.19
CA LEU A 132 3.09 6.72 5.79
C LEU A 132 1.98 5.77 5.34
N ALA A 133 2.07 4.47 5.70
CA ALA A 133 1.04 3.48 5.39
C ALA A 133 -0.31 3.86 6.02
N GLY A 134 -0.32 4.22 7.29
CA GLY A 134 -1.54 4.57 8.02
C GLY A 134 -2.21 5.86 7.52
N GLN A 135 -1.43 6.91 7.22
CA GLN A 135 -1.95 8.17 6.68
C GLN A 135 -2.55 7.98 5.28
N THR A 136 -1.86 7.25 4.41
CA THR A 136 -2.35 6.98 3.05
C THR A 136 -3.61 6.12 3.08
N ALA A 137 -3.63 5.07 3.92
CA ALA A 137 -4.79 4.20 4.10
C ALA A 137 -6.00 4.96 4.64
N LYS A 138 -5.81 5.81 5.65
CA LYS A 138 -6.88 6.65 6.19
C LYS A 138 -7.55 7.45 5.08
N SER A 139 -6.77 8.15 4.27
CA SER A 139 -7.30 8.99 3.18
C SER A 139 -7.98 8.16 2.09
N TYR A 140 -7.45 6.99 1.76
CA TYR A 140 -8.11 6.06 0.83
C TYR A 140 -9.49 5.62 1.34
N ILE A 141 -9.61 5.29 2.65
CA ILE A 141 -10.88 4.93 3.29
C ILE A 141 -11.84 6.12 3.32
N ASP A 142 -11.35 7.32 3.65
CA ASP A 142 -12.16 8.55 3.63
C ASP A 142 -12.75 8.77 2.23
N GLY A 143 -11.96 8.56 1.17
CA GLY A 143 -12.43 8.65 -0.22
C GLY A 143 -13.55 7.66 -0.54
N LEU A 144 -13.36 6.38 -0.22
CA LEU A 144 -14.39 5.34 -0.43
C LEU A 144 -15.68 5.67 0.31
N GLN A 145 -15.58 5.98 1.60
CA GLN A 145 -16.73 6.13 2.48
C GLN A 145 -17.45 7.45 2.29
N SER A 146 -16.78 8.49 1.79
CA SER A 146 -17.42 9.75 1.41
C SER A 146 -18.47 9.57 0.32
N ALA A 147 -18.26 8.62 -0.59
CA ALA A 147 -19.20 8.27 -1.65
C ALA A 147 -20.21 7.17 -1.25
N GLY A 148 -20.23 6.75 0.01
CA GLY A 148 -21.20 5.77 0.52
C GLY A 148 -20.86 4.31 0.22
N VAL A 149 -19.60 3.97 -0.02
CA VAL A 149 -19.08 2.61 -0.14
C VAL A 149 -18.21 2.32 1.07
N GLY A 150 -18.41 1.19 1.74
CA GLY A 150 -17.62 0.78 2.89
C GLY A 150 -16.22 0.31 2.48
N ALA A 151 -15.24 0.57 3.34
CA ALA A 151 -13.92 -0.03 3.25
C ALA A 151 -13.82 -1.25 4.16
N SER A 152 -13.12 -2.30 3.71
CA SER A 152 -12.66 -3.41 4.55
C SER A 152 -11.14 -3.31 4.71
N LEU A 153 -10.69 -2.77 5.83
CA LEU A 153 -9.26 -2.61 6.13
C LEU A 153 -8.62 -3.98 6.40
N LYS A 154 -7.52 -4.31 5.71
CA LYS A 154 -6.93 -5.66 5.72
C LYS A 154 -5.40 -5.66 5.70
N HIS A 155 -4.75 -6.76 6.06
CA HIS A 155 -5.21 -7.98 6.72
C HIS A 155 -4.74 -7.93 8.17
N PHE A 156 -5.64 -7.94 9.12
CA PHE A 156 -5.30 -7.78 10.54
C PHE A 156 -4.92 -9.13 11.16
N CYS A 157 -3.66 -9.43 11.54
CA CYS A 157 -2.50 -8.58 11.39
C CYS A 157 -1.24 -9.45 11.16
N ALA A 158 -0.09 -8.82 10.88
CA ALA A 158 1.19 -9.50 10.69
C ALA A 158 1.22 -10.54 9.54
N ASN A 159 0.47 -10.31 8.45
CA ASN A 159 0.56 -11.05 7.20
C ASN A 159 1.56 -10.33 6.27
N ASN A 160 2.86 -10.59 6.45
CA ASN A 160 3.93 -9.88 5.78
C ASN A 160 4.72 -10.76 4.80
N ARG A 161 4.22 -11.98 4.54
CA ARG A 161 4.79 -12.98 3.65
C ARG A 161 3.68 -13.87 3.09
N GLU A 162 3.88 -14.40 1.88
CA GLU A 162 2.92 -15.32 1.23
C GLU A 162 3.32 -16.79 1.38
N TRP A 163 4.63 -17.09 1.49
CA TRP A 163 5.10 -18.46 1.64
C TRP A 163 4.59 -19.06 2.94
N GLU A 164 3.90 -20.21 2.84
CA GLU A 164 3.29 -20.97 3.95
C GLU A 164 2.34 -20.12 4.84
N ARG A 165 1.76 -19.03 4.31
CA ARG A 165 0.93 -18.09 5.07
C ARG A 165 -0.27 -18.74 5.78
N LEU A 166 -0.74 -19.91 5.31
CA LEU A 166 -1.87 -20.63 5.90
C LEU A 166 -1.48 -21.42 7.17
N TYR A 167 -0.19 -21.65 7.42
CA TYR A 167 0.29 -22.52 8.49
C TYR A 167 1.42 -21.90 9.31
N GLN A 168 2.25 -21.06 8.71
CA GLN A 168 3.39 -20.47 9.38
C GLN A 168 2.94 -19.37 10.35
N SER A 169 3.30 -19.54 11.63
CA SER A 169 2.99 -18.58 12.68
C SER A 169 3.96 -17.38 12.64
N SER A 170 3.39 -16.19 12.63
CA SER A 170 4.13 -14.93 12.82
C SER A 170 4.40 -14.74 14.31
N GLU A 171 5.67 -14.96 14.72
CA GLU A 171 6.11 -14.81 16.10
C GLU A 171 6.62 -13.39 16.35
N VAL A 172 5.75 -12.54 16.85
CA VAL A 172 5.99 -11.10 17.06
C VAL A 172 5.71 -10.71 18.52
N ASP A 173 6.62 -9.98 19.14
CA ASP A 173 6.41 -9.46 20.49
C ASP A 173 5.38 -8.31 20.53
N GLU A 174 4.78 -8.06 21.69
CA GLU A 174 3.71 -7.07 21.87
C GLU A 174 4.13 -5.67 21.46
N ARG A 175 5.36 -5.24 21.80
CA ARG A 175 5.88 -3.92 21.46
C ARG A 175 6.02 -3.75 19.95
N THR A 176 6.66 -4.69 19.30
CA THR A 176 6.85 -4.71 17.85
C THR A 176 5.51 -4.73 17.13
N LEU A 177 4.56 -5.55 17.60
CA LEU A 177 3.21 -5.57 17.04
C LEU A 177 2.56 -4.19 17.13
N MET A 178 2.59 -3.53 18.28
CA MET A 178 1.93 -2.24 18.52
C MET A 178 2.60 -1.07 17.81
N GLU A 179 3.95 -1.03 17.74
CA GLU A 179 4.68 0.09 17.14
C GLU A 179 4.76 -0.01 15.61
N ILE A 180 4.78 -1.23 15.04
CA ILE A 180 5.02 -1.46 13.61
C ILE A 180 3.78 -2.03 12.91
N TYR A 181 3.30 -3.22 13.30
CA TYR A 181 2.32 -3.98 12.51
C TYR A 181 0.88 -3.61 12.76
N ALA A 182 0.50 -3.25 13.98
CA ALA A 182 -0.84 -2.73 14.33
C ALA A 182 -0.94 -1.20 14.15
N ARG A 183 0.18 -0.47 14.09
CA ARG A 183 0.20 0.99 13.99
C ARG A 183 -0.52 1.54 12.77
N PRO A 184 -0.33 1.05 11.53
CA PRO A 184 -1.06 1.55 10.36
C PRO A 184 -2.57 1.31 10.48
N PHE A 185 -2.99 0.19 11.08
CA PHE A 185 -4.41 -0.06 11.39
C PHE A 185 -4.94 0.99 12.37
N ALA A 186 -4.26 1.21 13.50
CA ALA A 186 -4.64 2.19 14.50
C ALA A 186 -4.84 3.60 13.90
N MET A 187 -4.01 3.98 12.93
CA MET A 187 -4.13 5.27 12.23
C MET A 187 -5.31 5.26 11.24
N ALA A 188 -5.47 4.19 10.47
CA ALA A 188 -6.55 4.04 9.51
C ALA A 188 -7.94 3.94 10.18
N LEU A 189 -8.00 3.44 11.42
CA LEU A 189 -9.24 3.41 12.22
C LEU A 189 -9.86 4.81 12.46
N GLN A 190 -9.08 5.88 12.33
CA GLN A 190 -9.62 7.25 12.42
C GLN A 190 -10.61 7.56 11.28
N ALA A 191 -10.58 6.83 10.18
CA ALA A 191 -11.56 6.90 9.10
C ALA A 191 -12.81 6.00 9.35
N GLU A 192 -12.87 5.30 10.48
CA GLU A 192 -13.99 4.42 10.86
C GLU A 192 -14.36 3.40 9.76
N PRO A 193 -13.42 2.54 9.27
CA PRO A 193 -13.72 1.57 8.22
C PRO A 193 -14.93 0.71 8.63
N TRP A 194 -15.78 0.40 7.64
CA TRP A 194 -17.01 -0.35 7.91
C TRP A 194 -16.71 -1.76 8.41
N THR A 195 -15.68 -2.39 7.85
CA THR A 195 -15.22 -3.70 8.28
C THR A 195 -13.69 -3.77 8.38
N ILE A 196 -13.21 -4.74 9.14
CA ILE A 196 -11.80 -5.16 9.15
C ILE A 196 -11.77 -6.64 8.78
N MET A 197 -10.85 -7.01 7.90
CA MET A 197 -10.58 -8.41 7.56
C MET A 197 -9.40 -8.91 8.37
N CYS A 198 -9.57 -10.02 9.10
CA CYS A 198 -8.45 -10.69 9.77
C CYS A 198 -7.55 -11.40 8.75
N ALA A 199 -6.31 -11.67 9.13
CA ALA A 199 -5.33 -12.34 8.27
C ALA A 199 -5.52 -13.87 8.28
N TYR A 200 -4.87 -14.55 7.31
CA TYR A 200 -4.83 -16.02 7.25
C TYR A 200 -3.96 -16.65 8.31
N ASN A 201 -2.79 -16.04 8.56
CA ASN A 201 -1.72 -16.64 9.32
C ASN A 201 -2.03 -16.76 10.81
N PRO A 202 -1.47 -17.77 11.49
CA PRO A 202 -1.36 -17.75 12.93
C PRO A 202 -0.47 -16.58 13.39
N VAL A 203 -0.81 -16.00 14.54
CA VAL A 203 0.00 -15.00 15.25
C VAL A 203 0.26 -15.52 16.65
N CYS A 204 1.54 -15.71 17.00
CA CYS A 204 1.94 -16.33 18.27
C CYS A 204 1.22 -17.67 18.52
N GLY A 205 1.18 -18.52 17.48
CA GLY A 205 0.64 -19.88 17.55
C GLY A 205 -0.88 -20.01 17.41
N VAL A 206 -1.64 -18.90 17.28
CA VAL A 206 -3.10 -18.93 17.16
C VAL A 206 -3.54 -18.23 15.87
N TYR A 207 -4.37 -18.87 15.05
CA TYR A 207 -4.91 -18.28 13.83
C TYR A 207 -5.52 -16.90 14.08
N ALA A 208 -5.22 -15.93 13.25
CA ALA A 208 -5.65 -14.54 13.44
C ALA A 208 -7.17 -14.42 13.61
N SER A 209 -7.95 -15.25 12.89
CA SER A 209 -9.41 -15.33 12.98
C SER A 209 -9.93 -15.83 14.33
N GLU A 210 -9.11 -16.59 15.08
CA GLU A 210 -9.47 -17.29 16.34
C GLU A 210 -8.67 -16.78 17.54
N ASN A 211 -7.91 -15.69 17.38
CA ASN A 211 -6.97 -15.18 18.36
C ASN A 211 -7.60 -14.08 19.24
N PRO A 212 -8.00 -14.40 20.50
CA PRO A 212 -8.63 -13.40 21.37
C PRO A 212 -7.67 -12.30 21.80
N TRP A 213 -6.36 -12.57 21.92
CA TRP A 213 -5.36 -11.54 22.17
C TRP A 213 -5.34 -10.52 21.04
N LEU A 214 -5.39 -10.98 19.78
CA LEU A 214 -5.33 -10.12 18.61
C LEU A 214 -6.64 -9.37 18.37
N LEU A 215 -7.79 -10.08 18.31
CA LEU A 215 -9.07 -9.48 17.92
C LEU A 215 -9.79 -8.80 19.09
N LYS A 216 -9.77 -9.40 20.29
CA LYS A 216 -10.48 -8.84 21.44
C LYS A 216 -9.61 -7.81 22.18
N GLU A 217 -8.44 -8.23 22.69
CA GLU A 217 -7.64 -7.34 23.54
C GLU A 217 -6.98 -6.19 22.74
N ILE A 218 -6.34 -6.49 21.58
CA ILE A 218 -5.68 -5.45 20.79
C ILE A 218 -6.70 -4.68 19.96
N LEU A 219 -7.44 -5.32 19.06
CA LEU A 219 -8.29 -4.60 18.12
C LEU A 219 -9.49 -3.92 18.81
N ARG A 220 -10.24 -4.66 19.65
CA ARG A 220 -11.43 -4.10 20.30
C ARG A 220 -11.09 -3.18 21.46
N GLU A 221 -10.29 -3.68 22.43
CA GLU A 221 -10.09 -2.99 23.71
C GLU A 221 -9.01 -1.89 23.59
N LYS A 222 -7.81 -2.19 23.04
CA LYS A 222 -6.73 -1.19 22.95
C LYS A 222 -6.92 -0.21 21.80
N LEU A 223 -7.32 -0.68 20.61
CA LEU A 223 -7.50 0.19 19.44
C LEU A 223 -8.93 0.76 19.32
N GLY A 224 -9.89 0.25 20.10
CA GLY A 224 -11.25 0.79 20.20
C GLY A 224 -12.15 0.52 18.99
N TYR A 225 -11.86 -0.50 18.18
CA TYR A 225 -12.67 -0.80 17.00
C TYR A 225 -13.99 -1.50 17.37
N ASN A 226 -15.11 -0.88 17.01
CA ASN A 226 -16.46 -1.37 17.28
C ASN A 226 -17.25 -1.80 16.02
N GLY A 227 -16.61 -1.78 14.83
CA GLY A 227 -17.20 -2.26 13.58
C GLY A 227 -17.15 -3.78 13.43
N VAL A 228 -17.56 -4.26 12.27
CA VAL A 228 -17.60 -5.70 11.95
C VAL A 228 -16.21 -6.21 11.58
N VAL A 229 -15.82 -7.35 12.17
CA VAL A 229 -14.63 -8.10 11.78
C VAL A 229 -15.06 -9.26 10.89
N ILE A 230 -14.49 -9.36 9.70
CA ILE A 230 -14.71 -10.46 8.76
C ILE A 230 -13.48 -11.34 8.69
N SER A 231 -13.65 -12.61 8.31
CA SER A 231 -12.52 -13.49 8.00
C SER A 231 -11.94 -13.15 6.61
N ASP A 232 -10.69 -13.51 6.37
CA ASP A 232 -10.23 -13.78 5.02
C ASP A 232 -10.86 -15.07 4.49
N TRP A 233 -10.80 -15.34 3.17
CA TRP A 233 -11.56 -16.41 2.51
C TRP A 233 -11.08 -17.81 2.92
N GLY A 234 -11.86 -18.48 3.78
CA GLY A 234 -11.51 -19.81 4.32
C GLY A 234 -10.48 -19.75 5.46
N ALA A 235 -10.30 -18.60 6.12
CA ALA A 235 -9.34 -18.43 7.20
C ALA A 235 -9.85 -18.92 8.58
N VAL A 236 -11.08 -19.44 8.68
CA VAL A 236 -11.65 -19.95 9.93
C VAL A 236 -11.50 -21.47 9.99
N HIS A 237 -10.97 -22.00 11.09
CA HIS A 237 -10.77 -23.42 11.34
C HIS A 237 -11.73 -23.94 12.44
N ASP A 238 -12.07 -23.08 13.41
CA ASP A 238 -13.07 -23.31 14.46
C ASP A 238 -13.94 -22.06 14.61
N ARG A 239 -15.19 -22.14 14.15
CA ARG A 239 -16.09 -20.96 14.12
C ARG A 239 -16.50 -20.50 15.54
N SER A 240 -16.61 -21.43 16.48
CA SER A 240 -16.90 -21.10 17.89
C SER A 240 -15.74 -20.35 18.53
N ARG A 241 -14.49 -20.78 18.31
CA ARG A 241 -13.30 -20.04 18.74
C ARG A 241 -13.22 -18.68 18.09
N ALA A 242 -13.51 -18.59 16.80
CA ALA A 242 -13.51 -17.33 16.06
C ALA A 242 -14.55 -16.35 16.62
N LEU A 243 -15.77 -16.80 16.91
CA LEU A 243 -16.79 -15.98 17.57
C LEU A 243 -16.35 -15.52 18.95
N LYS A 244 -15.74 -16.41 19.74
CA LYS A 244 -15.21 -16.09 21.07
C LYS A 244 -14.08 -15.06 21.02
N ALA A 245 -13.29 -15.08 19.94
CA ALA A 245 -12.28 -14.08 19.63
C ALA A 245 -12.86 -12.77 19.06
N THR A 246 -14.20 -12.68 18.86
CA THR A 246 -14.94 -11.53 18.32
C THR A 246 -14.91 -11.35 16.81
N LEU A 247 -14.65 -12.42 16.02
CA LEU A 247 -14.90 -12.46 14.59
C LEU A 247 -16.42 -12.49 14.34
N ASP A 248 -16.93 -11.58 13.50
CA ASP A 248 -18.37 -11.43 13.28
C ASP A 248 -18.88 -12.26 12.10
N ILE A 249 -18.28 -12.13 10.93
CA ILE A 249 -18.74 -12.84 9.73
C ILE A 249 -17.61 -13.68 9.15
N GLU A 250 -17.91 -14.95 8.88
CA GLU A 250 -17.03 -15.85 8.13
C GLU A 250 -17.34 -15.80 6.65
N PHE A 251 -16.31 -15.64 5.83
CA PHE A 251 -16.34 -15.76 4.37
C PHE A 251 -15.39 -16.88 3.90
N PRO A 252 -15.70 -17.61 2.80
CA PRO A 252 -17.05 -17.74 2.21
C PRO A 252 -17.98 -18.57 3.10
N HIS A 253 -19.22 -18.79 2.64
CA HIS A 253 -20.16 -19.67 3.33
C HIS A 253 -19.56 -21.06 3.57
N ALA A 254 -19.60 -21.51 4.82
CA ALA A 254 -19.12 -22.82 5.26
C ALA A 254 -20.22 -23.53 6.04
N PRO A 255 -20.90 -24.54 5.46
CA PRO A 255 -22.01 -25.24 6.13
C PRO A 255 -21.64 -25.85 7.48
N ALA A 256 -20.44 -26.40 7.62
CA ALA A 256 -19.95 -26.97 8.88
C ALA A 256 -19.84 -25.96 10.03
N SER A 257 -19.68 -24.67 9.71
CA SER A 257 -19.56 -23.61 10.71
C SER A 257 -20.86 -23.36 11.47
N LEU A 258 -22.00 -23.54 10.83
CA LEU A 258 -23.31 -23.43 11.51
C LEU A 258 -23.46 -24.53 12.57
N ASP A 259 -23.09 -25.76 12.23
CA ASP A 259 -23.16 -26.89 13.18
C ASP A 259 -22.16 -26.68 14.31
N ASN A 260 -20.95 -26.20 14.05
CA ASN A 260 -19.95 -25.87 15.07
C ASN A 260 -20.46 -24.78 16.04
N LEU A 261 -21.17 -23.74 15.55
CA LEU A 261 -21.78 -22.72 16.41
C LEU A 261 -22.88 -23.28 17.29
N LYS A 262 -23.77 -24.17 16.75
CA LYS A 262 -24.82 -24.83 17.51
C LYS A 262 -24.21 -25.72 18.64
N GLU A 263 -23.25 -26.53 18.27
CA GLU A 263 -22.52 -27.38 19.22
C GLU A 263 -21.79 -26.55 20.29
N GLY A 264 -21.17 -25.40 19.88
CA GLY A 264 -20.51 -24.49 20.80
C GLY A 264 -21.46 -23.91 21.87
N LEU A 265 -22.68 -23.54 21.48
CA LEU A 265 -23.72 -23.08 22.39
C LEU A 265 -24.18 -24.21 23.32
N GLU A 266 -24.44 -25.40 22.78
CA GLU A 266 -24.88 -26.56 23.55
C GLU A 266 -23.86 -27.01 24.61
N LYS A 267 -22.57 -26.96 24.27
CA LYS A 267 -21.46 -27.31 25.17
C LYS A 267 -21.01 -26.16 26.07
N GLY A 268 -21.56 -24.96 25.90
CA GLY A 268 -21.15 -23.75 26.65
C GLY A 268 -19.76 -23.21 26.27
N ALA A 269 -19.21 -23.57 25.13
CA ALA A 269 -17.94 -23.03 24.61
C ALA A 269 -18.11 -21.58 24.20
N ILE A 270 -19.28 -21.18 23.68
CA ILE A 270 -19.71 -19.81 23.40
C ILE A 270 -21.00 -19.53 24.18
N ALA A 271 -21.21 -18.26 24.52
CA ALA A 271 -22.43 -17.79 25.18
C ALA A 271 -23.41 -17.17 24.14
N GLN A 272 -24.70 -17.18 24.48
CA GLN A 272 -25.71 -16.46 23.69
C GLN A 272 -25.35 -14.97 23.53
N ALA A 273 -24.71 -14.38 24.55
CA ALA A 273 -24.24 -12.99 24.49
C ALA A 273 -23.17 -12.77 23.38
N ASP A 274 -22.27 -13.73 23.16
CA ASP A 274 -21.28 -13.64 22.09
C ASP A 274 -21.96 -13.55 20.71
N VAL A 275 -23.07 -14.29 20.52
CA VAL A 275 -23.90 -14.25 19.30
C VAL A 275 -24.62 -12.90 19.16
N GLU A 276 -25.28 -12.44 20.25
CA GLU A 276 -26.04 -11.18 20.22
C GLU A 276 -25.13 -9.97 19.95
N ASP A 277 -23.93 -9.91 20.56
CA ASP A 277 -22.95 -8.85 20.32
C ASP A 277 -22.50 -8.80 18.86
N SER A 278 -22.28 -9.96 18.24
CA SER A 278 -21.90 -10.05 16.82
C SER A 278 -23.05 -9.61 15.91
N VAL A 279 -24.27 -10.11 16.19
CA VAL A 279 -25.49 -9.71 15.46
C VAL A 279 -25.71 -8.20 15.55
N GLU A 280 -25.53 -7.57 16.74
CA GLU A 280 -25.68 -6.12 16.90
C GLU A 280 -24.69 -5.35 16.00
N ARG A 281 -23.42 -5.78 15.92
CA ARG A 281 -22.42 -5.15 15.04
C ARG A 281 -22.81 -5.29 13.57
N ILE A 282 -23.28 -6.45 13.14
CA ILE A 282 -23.70 -6.69 11.75
C ILE A 282 -24.95 -5.83 11.42
N LEU A 283 -25.93 -5.76 12.29
CA LEU A 283 -27.10 -4.90 12.08
C LEU A 283 -26.73 -3.41 12.03
N SER A 284 -25.75 -2.98 12.83
CA SER A 284 -25.20 -1.63 12.76
C SER A 284 -24.51 -1.36 11.41
N LEU A 285 -23.79 -2.34 10.85
CA LEU A 285 -23.19 -2.24 9.51
C LEU A 285 -24.26 -2.12 8.43
N LEU A 286 -25.33 -2.92 8.47
CA LEU A 286 -26.44 -2.85 7.51
C LEU A 286 -27.14 -1.48 7.54
N LYS A 287 -27.27 -0.87 8.71
CA LYS A 287 -27.78 0.51 8.83
C LYS A 287 -26.84 1.55 8.25
N LYS A 288 -25.51 1.39 8.43
CA LYS A 288 -24.54 2.27 7.76
C LYS A 288 -24.72 2.21 6.25
N LYS A 289 -24.94 1.01 5.69
CA LYS A 289 -25.26 0.81 4.26
C LYS A 289 -26.52 1.58 3.87
N GLU A 290 -27.64 1.42 4.59
CA GLU A 290 -28.88 2.12 4.29
C GLU A 290 -28.72 3.65 4.35
N ALA A 291 -28.09 4.16 5.41
CA ALA A 291 -27.81 5.58 5.57
C ALA A 291 -26.86 6.16 4.51
N ALA A 292 -26.03 5.31 3.91
CA ALA A 292 -25.11 5.70 2.83
C ALA A 292 -25.82 5.82 1.47
N GLY A 293 -26.99 5.22 1.30
CA GLY A 293 -27.71 5.15 0.02
C GLY A 293 -27.89 6.51 -0.67
N GLU A 294 -28.23 7.56 0.09
CA GLU A 294 -28.41 8.93 -0.44
C GLU A 294 -27.10 9.57 -0.94
N ARG A 295 -25.94 9.12 -0.46
CA ARG A 295 -24.60 9.62 -0.86
C ARG A 295 -24.02 8.90 -2.07
N ARG A 296 -24.61 7.78 -2.49
CA ARG A 296 -24.11 6.92 -3.57
C ARG A 296 -24.27 7.59 -4.93
N LYS A 297 -23.25 8.34 -5.33
CA LYS A 297 -23.19 9.02 -6.62
C LYS A 297 -21.83 8.75 -7.27
N ALA A 298 -21.86 8.07 -8.42
CA ALA A 298 -20.65 7.79 -9.18
C ALA A 298 -20.10 9.06 -9.84
N LEU A 299 -18.77 9.19 -9.85
CA LEU A 299 -18.06 10.22 -10.60
C LEU A 299 -18.16 9.93 -12.11
N PRO A 300 -18.18 10.97 -12.97
CA PRO A 300 -18.10 10.79 -14.40
C PRO A 300 -16.87 9.97 -14.83
N VAL A 301 -17.01 9.17 -15.90
CA VAL A 301 -15.91 8.34 -16.43
C VAL A 301 -14.65 9.16 -16.71
N ALA A 302 -14.77 10.32 -17.36
CA ALA A 302 -13.64 11.19 -17.67
C ALA A 302 -12.90 11.70 -16.43
N GLU A 303 -13.63 11.91 -15.32
CA GLU A 303 -13.01 12.29 -14.04
C GLU A 303 -12.24 11.13 -13.41
N ARG A 304 -12.79 9.91 -13.46
CA ARG A 304 -12.11 8.69 -13.01
C ARG A 304 -10.83 8.42 -13.80
N GLU A 305 -10.85 8.61 -15.12
CA GLU A 305 -9.66 8.51 -15.99
C GLU A 305 -8.59 9.54 -15.63
N LYS A 306 -9.02 10.78 -15.37
CA LYS A 306 -8.12 11.83 -14.92
C LYS A 306 -7.50 11.49 -13.55
N ILE A 307 -8.27 10.96 -12.63
CA ILE A 307 -7.77 10.53 -11.30
C ILE A 307 -6.71 9.43 -11.47
N ALA A 308 -6.96 8.43 -12.32
CA ALA A 308 -6.01 7.35 -12.58
C ALA A 308 -4.69 7.90 -13.16
N LEU A 309 -4.75 8.84 -14.10
CA LEU A 309 -3.59 9.46 -14.71
C LEU A 309 -2.81 10.33 -13.71
N ASP A 310 -3.50 11.20 -12.97
CA ASP A 310 -2.86 12.09 -12.00
C ASP A 310 -2.19 11.30 -10.87
N ALA A 311 -2.83 10.23 -10.39
CA ALA A 311 -2.27 9.34 -9.38
C ALA A 311 -1.01 8.62 -9.88
N ALA A 312 -1.00 8.14 -11.12
CA ALA A 312 0.18 7.54 -11.73
C ALA A 312 1.34 8.55 -11.86
N ARG A 313 1.06 9.77 -12.32
CA ARG A 313 2.05 10.85 -12.43
C ARG A 313 2.70 11.19 -11.11
N GLU A 314 1.90 11.33 -10.04
CA GLU A 314 2.39 11.70 -8.72
C GLU A 314 3.19 10.59 -8.03
N GLY A 315 2.95 9.32 -8.38
CA GLY A 315 3.63 8.18 -7.80
C GLY A 315 4.89 7.73 -8.54
N ILE A 316 5.19 8.26 -9.74
CA ILE A 316 6.44 7.99 -10.46
C ILE A 316 7.60 8.65 -9.73
N VAL A 317 8.68 7.88 -9.47
CA VAL A 317 9.88 8.32 -8.76
C VAL A 317 11.08 8.36 -9.71
N LEU A 318 11.73 9.50 -9.82
CA LEU A 318 13.00 9.64 -10.52
C LEU A 318 14.13 9.28 -9.55
N LEU A 319 14.86 8.18 -9.82
CA LEU A 319 15.91 7.66 -8.94
C LEU A 319 17.32 8.11 -9.36
N LYS A 320 17.56 8.27 -10.66
CA LYS A 320 18.82 8.74 -11.22
C LYS A 320 18.56 9.57 -12.47
N ASN A 321 19.34 10.64 -12.67
CA ASN A 321 19.33 11.41 -13.93
C ASN A 321 20.64 12.16 -14.11
N ASP A 322 21.48 11.69 -15.02
CA ASP A 322 22.75 12.29 -15.38
C ASP A 322 22.58 13.40 -16.48
N GLY A 323 21.36 13.98 -16.57
CA GLY A 323 21.02 15.07 -17.49
C GLY A 323 20.38 14.64 -18.81
N VAL A 324 20.06 13.34 -18.99
CA VAL A 324 19.38 12.83 -20.18
C VAL A 324 17.89 13.16 -20.20
N LEU A 325 17.27 13.31 -19.04
CA LEU A 325 15.87 13.68 -18.85
C LEU A 325 15.74 15.15 -18.40
N PRO A 326 14.67 15.87 -18.82
CA PRO A 326 13.62 15.43 -19.76
C PRO A 326 14.06 15.42 -21.22
N LEU A 327 13.47 14.50 -22.02
CA LEU A 327 13.66 14.45 -23.47
C LEU A 327 13.10 15.71 -24.13
N LYS A 328 13.82 16.30 -25.09
CA LYS A 328 13.42 17.57 -25.73
C LYS A 328 13.68 17.56 -27.23
N GLY A 329 12.83 18.27 -27.96
CA GLY A 329 13.05 18.60 -29.37
C GLY A 329 12.91 17.41 -30.32
N LYS A 330 13.75 17.46 -31.40
CA LYS A 330 13.79 16.38 -32.40
C LYS A 330 14.82 15.35 -31.97
N VAL A 331 14.35 14.26 -31.31
CA VAL A 331 15.19 13.17 -30.82
C VAL A 331 14.76 11.84 -31.43
N ARG A 332 15.71 10.97 -31.69
CA ARG A 332 15.47 9.55 -32.00
C ARG A 332 15.74 8.71 -30.76
N VAL A 333 14.72 8.08 -30.19
CA VAL A 333 14.82 7.32 -28.95
C VAL A 333 14.32 5.90 -29.17
N LEU A 334 15.19 4.92 -29.03
CA LEU A 334 14.77 3.51 -29.01
C LEU A 334 13.90 3.27 -27.77
N VAL A 335 12.73 2.68 -27.95
CA VAL A 335 11.88 2.17 -26.88
C VAL A 335 12.00 0.64 -26.88
N ALA A 336 12.52 0.06 -25.80
CA ALA A 336 12.81 -1.36 -25.70
C ALA A 336 12.10 -2.01 -24.48
N GLY A 337 11.85 -3.29 -24.57
CA GLY A 337 11.19 -4.09 -23.53
C GLY A 337 9.72 -4.36 -23.84
N GLU A 338 9.26 -5.58 -23.57
CA GLU A 338 7.84 -5.96 -23.80
C GLU A 338 6.88 -5.10 -22.94
N LEU A 339 7.32 -4.71 -21.73
CA LEU A 339 6.53 -3.86 -20.83
C LEU A 339 6.25 -2.46 -21.38
N ALA A 340 7.06 -1.96 -22.32
CA ALA A 340 6.78 -0.69 -22.97
C ALA A 340 5.47 -0.66 -23.78
N GLU A 341 5.04 -1.81 -24.30
CA GLU A 341 3.76 -1.98 -24.97
C GLU A 341 2.68 -2.60 -24.09
N LYS A 342 3.09 -3.49 -23.17
CA LYS A 342 2.21 -4.24 -22.29
C LYS A 342 2.62 -4.04 -20.84
N PRO A 343 2.39 -2.85 -20.26
CA PRO A 343 2.84 -2.53 -18.92
C PRO A 343 2.19 -3.41 -17.86
N SER A 344 2.92 -3.60 -16.77
CA SER A 344 2.41 -4.25 -15.57
C SER A 344 1.54 -3.28 -14.78
N CYS A 345 0.23 -3.30 -15.02
CA CYS A 345 -0.70 -2.37 -14.38
C CYS A 345 -0.93 -2.68 -12.89
N THR A 346 -0.88 -3.97 -12.51
CA THR A 346 -1.07 -4.46 -11.13
C THR A 346 -0.44 -5.84 -10.99
N GLY A 347 -0.30 -6.34 -9.75
CA GLY A 347 0.09 -7.72 -9.47
C GLY A 347 -1.03 -8.73 -9.64
N GLY A 348 -0.77 -9.98 -9.25
CA GLY A 348 -1.70 -11.10 -9.33
C GLY A 348 -2.54 -11.33 -8.07
N GLY A 349 -3.32 -12.42 -8.06
CA GLY A 349 -4.17 -12.79 -6.92
C GLY A 349 -5.51 -12.05 -6.88
N SER A 350 -6.05 -11.83 -5.68
CA SER A 350 -7.32 -11.12 -5.44
C SER A 350 -7.27 -9.65 -5.87
N ALA A 351 -6.09 -9.02 -5.86
CA ALA A 351 -5.90 -7.64 -6.32
C ALA A 351 -5.77 -7.49 -7.85
N ARG A 352 -5.81 -8.60 -8.61
CA ARG A 352 -5.70 -8.55 -10.07
C ARG A 352 -6.92 -7.89 -10.70
N VAL A 353 -6.69 -7.02 -11.69
CA VAL A 353 -7.74 -6.39 -12.50
C VAL A 353 -7.71 -6.92 -13.92
N THR A 354 -8.88 -7.30 -14.45
CA THR A 354 -9.07 -7.55 -15.89
C THR A 354 -9.34 -6.20 -16.56
N LEU A 355 -8.41 -5.75 -17.39
CA LEU A 355 -8.51 -4.42 -18.00
C LEU A 355 -9.66 -4.33 -19.01
N MET A 356 -10.36 -3.21 -19.05
CA MET A 356 -11.38 -2.91 -20.06
C MET A 356 -10.78 -2.77 -21.47
N ALA A 357 -9.57 -2.24 -21.56
CA ALA A 357 -8.79 -2.09 -22.78
C ALA A 357 -7.30 -2.14 -22.48
N PRO A 358 -6.45 -2.60 -23.40
CA PRO A 358 -5.01 -2.56 -23.21
C PRO A 358 -4.54 -1.10 -23.13
N PRO A 359 -3.55 -0.80 -22.24
CA PRO A 359 -2.93 0.52 -22.18
C PRO A 359 -2.29 0.91 -23.53
N SER A 360 -2.24 2.23 -23.78
CA SER A 360 -1.55 2.75 -24.96
C SER A 360 -0.04 2.46 -24.88
N PRO A 361 0.63 2.05 -25.97
CA PRO A 361 2.08 1.85 -26.00
C PRO A 361 2.86 3.11 -25.61
N LEU A 362 3.97 2.94 -24.87
CA LEU A 362 4.82 4.06 -24.44
C LEU A 362 5.35 4.88 -25.64
N SER A 363 5.76 4.19 -26.72
CA SER A 363 6.23 4.83 -27.95
C SER A 363 5.17 5.75 -28.58
N ALA A 364 3.90 5.34 -28.55
CA ALA A 364 2.79 6.16 -29.05
C ALA A 364 2.52 7.36 -28.15
N GLU A 365 2.60 7.20 -26.83
CA GLU A 365 2.41 8.29 -25.88
C GLU A 365 3.54 9.32 -25.93
N LEU A 366 4.79 8.89 -26.12
CA LEU A 366 5.93 9.78 -26.38
C LEU A 366 5.76 10.57 -27.69
N LYS A 367 5.30 9.90 -28.75
CA LYS A 367 5.07 10.57 -30.05
C LYS A 367 4.01 11.67 -29.98
N LYS A 368 2.97 11.48 -29.15
CA LYS A 368 1.96 12.53 -28.93
C LYS A 368 2.57 13.80 -28.32
N ARG A 369 3.51 13.64 -27.37
CA ARG A 369 4.13 14.74 -26.62
C ARG A 369 5.34 15.37 -27.32
N LEU A 370 6.05 14.56 -28.06
CA LEU A 370 7.23 14.95 -28.83
C LEU A 370 7.00 14.63 -30.33
N PRO A 371 6.14 15.38 -31.02
CA PRO A 371 5.70 15.05 -32.38
C PRO A 371 6.81 15.08 -33.42
N GLN A 372 7.93 15.77 -33.15
CA GLN A 372 9.11 15.81 -34.03
C GLN A 372 10.08 14.64 -33.75
N GLY A 373 9.95 13.94 -32.62
CA GLY A 373 10.80 12.81 -32.26
C GLY A 373 10.44 11.54 -33.02
N GLU A 374 11.35 10.57 -33.02
CA GLU A 374 11.18 9.22 -33.54
C GLU A 374 11.34 8.21 -32.39
N PHE A 375 10.40 7.28 -32.27
CA PHE A 375 10.32 6.32 -31.17
C PHE A 375 10.18 4.90 -31.69
N PRO A 376 11.23 4.33 -32.38
CA PRO A 376 11.20 2.95 -32.81
C PRO A 376 11.09 2.02 -31.60
N TYR A 377 10.27 0.95 -31.75
CA TYR A 377 10.05 -0.05 -30.71
C TYR A 377 10.69 -1.40 -31.06
N LEU A 378 11.33 -2.02 -30.07
CA LEU A 378 11.83 -3.40 -30.15
C LEU A 378 11.61 -4.09 -28.79
N ALA A 379 10.96 -5.25 -28.77
CA ALA A 379 10.69 -5.97 -27.51
C ALA A 379 11.98 -6.36 -26.76
N GLY A 380 13.01 -6.83 -27.48
CA GLY A 380 14.31 -7.22 -26.90
C GLY A 380 14.26 -8.46 -26.00
N TYR A 381 13.20 -8.63 -25.21
CA TYR A 381 12.87 -9.82 -24.42
C TYR A 381 11.37 -10.13 -24.52
N SER A 382 10.95 -11.31 -24.07
CA SER A 382 9.52 -11.65 -23.94
C SER A 382 9.24 -12.37 -22.65
N TYR A 383 8.14 -11.98 -21.97
CA TYR A 383 7.56 -12.71 -20.85
C TYR A 383 6.62 -13.83 -21.27
N SER A 384 5.97 -13.66 -22.43
CA SER A 384 4.98 -14.60 -22.92
C SER A 384 5.59 -15.66 -23.80
N SER A 385 5.61 -16.89 -23.28
CA SER A 385 5.71 -18.16 -24.03
C SER A 385 6.68 -18.20 -25.21
N CYS A 386 7.88 -18.61 -24.95
CA CYS A 386 8.70 -19.19 -25.99
C CYS A 386 8.38 -20.69 -26.09
N THR A 387 7.66 -21.10 -27.12
CA THR A 387 7.50 -22.50 -27.54
C THR A 387 8.74 -23.03 -28.32
N LEU A 388 9.69 -22.15 -28.58
CA LEU A 388 11.01 -22.47 -29.19
C LEU A 388 12.11 -22.39 -28.11
N PRO A 389 13.27 -23.01 -28.31
CA PRO A 389 14.38 -22.87 -27.38
C PRO A 389 14.68 -21.39 -27.12
N LEU A 390 14.43 -20.96 -25.90
CA LEU A 390 14.45 -19.56 -25.41
C LEU A 390 15.71 -18.80 -25.82
N ALA A 391 16.84 -19.48 -25.86
CA ALA A 391 18.14 -18.94 -26.23
C ALA A 391 18.26 -18.37 -27.66
N LEU A 392 17.53 -18.92 -28.63
CA LEU A 392 17.61 -18.50 -30.04
C LEU A 392 16.79 -17.24 -30.35
N CYS A 393 15.60 -17.09 -29.73
CA CYS A 393 14.74 -15.90 -29.91
C CYS A 393 15.37 -14.69 -29.22
N GLN A 394 15.95 -14.87 -28.05
CA GLN A 394 16.54 -13.79 -27.23
C GLN A 394 17.81 -13.22 -27.84
N SER A 395 18.70 -14.04 -28.38
CA SER A 395 19.98 -13.56 -28.97
C SER A 395 19.76 -12.64 -30.19
N THR A 396 18.73 -12.88 -30.98
CA THR A 396 18.43 -12.09 -32.19
C THR A 396 17.73 -10.76 -31.80
N GLY A 397 16.85 -10.75 -30.80
CA GLY A 397 16.17 -9.56 -30.30
C GLY A 397 17.15 -8.55 -29.70
N VAL A 398 18.04 -9.01 -28.83
CA VAL A 398 19.07 -8.17 -28.20
C VAL A 398 20.04 -7.58 -29.25
N LYS A 399 20.50 -8.37 -30.26
CA LYS A 399 21.37 -7.86 -31.32
C LYS A 399 20.73 -6.72 -32.11
N LYS A 400 19.45 -6.86 -32.47
CA LYS A 400 18.70 -5.80 -33.18
C LYS A 400 18.55 -4.55 -32.32
N ALA A 401 18.26 -4.74 -31.02
CA ALA A 401 18.13 -3.65 -30.07
C ALA A 401 19.45 -2.89 -29.86
N ARG A 402 20.60 -3.59 -29.81
CA ARG A 402 21.94 -2.96 -29.76
C ARG A 402 22.18 -2.02 -30.96
N LEU A 403 21.94 -2.51 -32.17
CA LEU A 403 22.11 -1.70 -33.37
C LEU A 403 21.19 -0.47 -33.37
N ALA A 404 19.93 -0.65 -33.02
CA ALA A 404 18.98 0.46 -32.94
C ALA A 404 19.34 1.46 -31.81
N ALA A 405 19.93 1.01 -30.70
CA ALA A 405 20.42 1.89 -29.64
C ALA A 405 21.63 2.71 -30.09
N PHE A 406 22.54 2.10 -30.83
CA PHE A 406 23.69 2.79 -31.43
C PHE A 406 23.24 3.90 -32.41
N GLU A 407 22.17 3.68 -33.18
CA GLU A 407 21.61 4.63 -34.12
C GLU A 407 20.68 5.68 -33.48
N SER A 408 20.49 5.66 -32.16
CA SER A 408 19.56 6.51 -31.42
C SER A 408 20.28 7.51 -30.52
N ASP A 409 19.68 8.68 -30.29
CA ASP A 409 20.20 9.69 -29.36
C ASP A 409 20.12 9.20 -27.90
N ALA A 410 19.11 8.37 -27.61
CA ALA A 410 18.91 7.71 -26.31
C ALA A 410 18.15 6.38 -26.48
N ALA A 411 18.17 5.55 -25.45
CA ALA A 411 17.39 4.32 -25.41
C ALA A 411 16.62 4.21 -24.08
N ILE A 412 15.31 3.95 -24.14
CA ILE A 412 14.47 3.65 -22.99
C ILE A 412 14.30 2.12 -22.91
N VAL A 413 14.60 1.52 -21.77
CA VAL A 413 14.30 0.12 -21.48
C VAL A 413 13.23 0.07 -20.40
N VAL A 414 12.06 -0.50 -20.71
CA VAL A 414 11.04 -0.79 -19.69
C VAL A 414 11.22 -2.21 -19.22
N ALA A 415 11.56 -2.37 -17.96
CA ALA A 415 11.83 -3.62 -17.28
C ALA A 415 11.08 -3.71 -15.96
N GLY A 416 10.86 -4.89 -15.41
CA GLY A 416 10.15 -5.02 -14.15
C GLY A 416 9.56 -6.41 -13.93
N ASN A 417 8.69 -6.49 -12.97
CA ASN A 417 7.93 -7.67 -12.60
C ASN A 417 6.52 -7.65 -13.21
N ASN A 418 5.77 -8.70 -13.01
CA ASN A 418 4.39 -8.83 -13.49
C ASN A 418 3.54 -9.70 -12.55
N GLN A 419 2.31 -9.98 -12.95
CA GLN A 419 1.33 -10.79 -12.21
C GLN A 419 1.79 -12.24 -11.90
N LEU A 420 2.85 -12.74 -12.54
CA LEU A 420 3.39 -14.08 -12.30
C LEU A 420 4.50 -14.08 -11.25
N THR A 421 5.18 -12.94 -11.09
CA THR A 421 6.31 -12.78 -10.17
C THR A 421 5.93 -12.03 -8.89
N GLU A 422 4.91 -11.17 -8.94
CA GLU A 422 4.35 -10.49 -7.78
C GLU A 422 2.85 -10.78 -7.71
N THR A 423 2.49 -11.71 -6.84
CA THR A 423 1.13 -12.24 -6.73
C THR A 423 0.84 -12.74 -5.33
N GLU A 424 -0.41 -12.75 -4.98
CA GLU A 424 -0.90 -13.45 -3.80
C GLU A 424 -0.54 -14.94 -3.85
N SER A 425 -0.26 -15.54 -2.70
CA SER A 425 0.13 -16.93 -2.45
C SER A 425 1.58 -17.29 -2.78
N TYR A 426 2.37 -16.41 -3.39
CA TYR A 426 3.75 -16.69 -3.76
C TYR A 426 4.65 -15.50 -3.48
N ASP A 427 5.75 -15.73 -2.77
CA ASP A 427 6.82 -14.75 -2.61
C ASP A 427 7.80 -14.80 -3.79
N ARG A 428 8.44 -13.69 -4.06
CA ARG A 428 9.57 -13.61 -5.00
C ARG A 428 10.73 -14.47 -4.48
N SER A 429 11.44 -15.12 -5.38
CA SER A 429 12.63 -15.91 -5.05
C SER A 429 13.91 -15.07 -4.96
N SER A 430 13.90 -13.86 -5.52
CA SER A 430 15.05 -12.96 -5.63
C SER A 430 14.62 -11.51 -5.78
N LEU A 431 15.50 -10.57 -5.40
CA LEU A 431 15.34 -9.14 -5.71
C LEU A 431 15.68 -8.80 -7.16
N ARG A 432 16.36 -9.69 -7.88
CA ARG A 432 16.82 -9.45 -9.26
C ARG A 432 15.65 -9.36 -10.22
N LEU A 433 15.82 -8.54 -11.25
CA LEU A 433 14.98 -8.60 -12.44
C LEU A 433 15.20 -9.92 -13.19
N PRO A 434 14.23 -10.34 -14.04
CA PRO A 434 14.47 -11.47 -14.94
C PRO A 434 15.77 -11.32 -15.73
N PRO A 435 16.58 -12.37 -15.85
CA PRO A 435 17.93 -12.28 -16.45
C PRO A 435 17.97 -11.70 -17.87
N GLU A 436 16.91 -11.91 -18.65
CA GLU A 436 16.80 -11.39 -20.02
C GLU A 436 16.66 -9.88 -20.06
N GLN A 437 15.99 -9.30 -19.07
CA GLN A 437 15.84 -7.84 -18.94
C GLN A 437 17.17 -7.20 -18.58
N GLU A 438 17.89 -7.77 -17.60
CA GLU A 438 19.21 -7.26 -17.21
C GLU A 438 20.21 -7.35 -18.35
N LYS A 439 20.20 -8.46 -19.12
CA LYS A 439 21.01 -8.60 -20.32
C LYS A 439 20.70 -7.53 -21.36
N LEU A 440 19.43 -7.22 -21.56
CA LEU A 440 19.02 -6.14 -22.47
C LEU A 440 19.54 -4.78 -21.98
N ILE A 441 19.32 -4.44 -20.71
CA ILE A 441 19.80 -3.18 -20.13
C ILE A 441 21.31 -3.04 -20.34
N LEU A 442 22.09 -4.04 -19.96
CA LEU A 442 23.53 -4.02 -20.07
C LEU A 442 24.00 -3.93 -21.53
N ALA A 443 23.36 -4.67 -22.43
CA ALA A 443 23.70 -4.66 -23.86
C ALA A 443 23.45 -3.31 -24.51
N LEU A 444 22.37 -2.57 -24.12
CA LEU A 444 22.09 -1.24 -24.62
C LEU A 444 23.05 -0.20 -24.00
N ALA A 445 23.43 -0.36 -22.73
CA ALA A 445 24.38 0.52 -22.06
C ALA A 445 25.80 0.42 -22.63
N GLU A 446 26.15 -0.71 -23.28
CA GLU A 446 27.42 -0.85 -24.02
C GLU A 446 27.42 -0.02 -25.32
N GLU A 447 26.28 0.18 -25.95
CA GLU A 447 26.16 0.87 -27.25
C GLU A 447 25.77 2.34 -27.14
N ASN A 448 25.04 2.72 -26.07
CA ASN A 448 24.51 4.07 -25.89
C ASN A 448 24.68 4.55 -24.45
N LYS A 449 25.36 5.66 -24.25
CA LYS A 449 25.57 6.28 -22.93
C LYS A 449 24.30 6.88 -22.31
N ASN A 450 23.27 7.12 -23.12
CA ASN A 450 22.02 7.76 -22.71
C ASN A 450 20.90 6.72 -22.52
N VAL A 451 21.19 5.62 -21.85
CA VAL A 451 20.17 4.62 -21.51
C VAL A 451 19.35 5.08 -20.32
N ILE A 452 18.04 5.03 -20.47
CA ILE A 452 17.02 5.34 -19.45
C ILE A 452 16.33 4.02 -19.11
N VAL A 453 16.37 3.59 -17.85
CA VAL A 453 15.65 2.38 -17.40
C VAL A 453 14.40 2.80 -16.64
N VAL A 454 13.26 2.32 -17.10
CA VAL A 454 11.98 2.41 -16.40
C VAL A 454 11.72 1.08 -15.72
N VAL A 455 11.46 1.11 -14.41
CA VAL A 455 11.23 -0.09 -13.60
C VAL A 455 9.77 -0.16 -13.15
N GLU A 456 9.07 -1.20 -13.59
CA GLU A 456 7.71 -1.54 -13.17
C GLU A 456 7.78 -2.74 -12.21
N ALA A 457 7.69 -2.47 -10.90
CA ALA A 457 7.70 -3.50 -9.86
C ALA A 457 6.91 -3.03 -8.63
N GLY A 458 6.29 -3.94 -7.92
CA GLY A 458 5.47 -3.65 -6.73
C GLY A 458 6.28 -3.50 -5.44
N ALA A 459 7.57 -3.86 -5.49
CA ALA A 459 8.51 -3.73 -4.38
C ALA A 459 9.92 -3.49 -4.88
N ALA A 460 10.85 -3.25 -3.95
CA ALA A 460 12.26 -3.03 -4.25
C ALA A 460 12.86 -4.13 -5.12
N VAL A 461 13.69 -3.73 -6.08
CA VAL A 461 14.48 -4.62 -6.95
C VAL A 461 15.96 -4.28 -6.84
N ASP A 462 16.81 -5.30 -6.99
CA ASP A 462 18.26 -5.12 -7.04
C ASP A 462 18.66 -4.54 -8.41
N MET A 463 19.11 -3.29 -8.41
CA MET A 463 19.58 -2.57 -9.59
C MET A 463 21.11 -2.48 -9.63
N THR A 464 21.83 -3.01 -8.63
CA THR A 464 23.29 -2.88 -8.48
C THR A 464 24.08 -3.33 -9.71
N PRO A 465 23.66 -4.34 -10.49
CA PRO A 465 24.45 -4.79 -11.66
C PRO A 465 24.51 -3.79 -12.81
N TRP A 466 23.57 -2.83 -12.86
CA TRP A 466 23.43 -1.95 -14.03
C TRP A 466 23.18 -0.47 -13.68
N ALA A 467 22.84 -0.13 -12.41
CA ALA A 467 22.48 1.23 -12.03
C ALA A 467 23.55 2.28 -12.37
N ASP A 468 24.84 1.95 -12.19
CA ASP A 468 25.96 2.86 -12.50
C ASP A 468 26.24 2.99 -13.99
N ARG A 469 25.68 2.09 -14.82
CA ARG A 469 25.96 2.01 -16.26
C ARG A 469 24.91 2.73 -17.12
N VAL A 470 23.84 3.24 -16.53
CA VAL A 470 22.72 3.91 -17.22
C VAL A 470 22.61 5.37 -16.81
N ALA A 471 22.13 6.23 -17.72
CA ALA A 471 22.05 7.66 -17.50
C ALA A 471 20.86 8.10 -16.64
N ALA A 472 19.77 7.35 -16.66
CA ALA A 472 18.60 7.64 -15.80
C ALA A 472 17.87 6.36 -15.36
N ILE A 473 17.24 6.44 -14.19
CA ILE A 473 16.40 5.38 -13.63
C ILE A 473 15.10 6.01 -13.16
N VAL A 474 13.98 5.49 -13.66
CA VAL A 474 12.61 5.90 -13.27
C VAL A 474 11.89 4.71 -12.68
N TYR A 475 11.47 4.79 -11.43
CA TYR A 475 10.63 3.77 -10.81
C TYR A 475 9.16 4.14 -10.99
N ALA A 476 8.46 3.35 -11.77
CA ALA A 476 7.06 3.55 -12.13
C ALA A 476 6.09 2.78 -11.22
N GLY A 477 6.56 1.68 -10.61
CA GLY A 477 5.69 0.76 -9.89
C GLY A 477 4.62 0.13 -10.78
N PHE A 478 3.55 -0.39 -10.20
CA PHE A 478 2.36 -0.83 -10.93
C PHE A 478 1.35 0.33 -10.99
N GLY A 479 1.54 1.18 -12.00
CA GLY A 479 0.86 2.48 -12.11
C GLY A 479 -0.54 2.45 -12.75
N GLY A 480 -1.17 1.26 -12.87
CA GLY A 480 -2.52 1.14 -13.43
C GLY A 480 -2.61 1.34 -14.95
N GLU A 481 -3.83 1.44 -15.46
CA GLU A 481 -4.08 1.50 -16.91
C GLU A 481 -3.52 2.74 -17.62
N LYS A 482 -3.17 3.80 -16.88
CA LYS A 482 -2.65 5.07 -17.41
C LYS A 482 -1.14 5.22 -17.26
N ILE A 483 -0.41 4.17 -16.90
CA ILE A 483 1.02 4.26 -16.59
C ILE A 483 1.86 4.77 -17.75
N ASN A 484 1.67 4.30 -18.98
CA ASN A 484 2.45 4.74 -20.13
C ASN A 484 2.17 6.20 -20.50
N GLU A 485 0.94 6.68 -20.31
CA GLU A 485 0.57 8.08 -20.47
C GLU A 485 1.27 8.97 -19.43
N ALA A 486 1.31 8.51 -18.16
CA ALA A 486 2.01 9.19 -17.07
C ALA A 486 3.53 9.20 -17.30
N LEU A 487 4.13 8.05 -17.67
CA LEU A 487 5.55 7.93 -17.99
C LEU A 487 5.96 8.88 -19.12
N ALA A 488 5.21 8.89 -20.22
CA ALA A 488 5.52 9.77 -21.33
C ALA A 488 5.49 11.25 -20.94
N SER A 489 4.56 11.64 -20.03
CA SER A 489 4.50 13.01 -19.52
C SER A 489 5.71 13.38 -18.66
N VAL A 490 6.21 12.42 -17.84
CA VAL A 490 7.43 12.62 -17.05
C VAL A 490 8.66 12.64 -17.94
N LEU A 491 8.82 11.66 -18.84
CA LEU A 491 9.99 11.55 -19.71
C LEU A 491 10.13 12.75 -20.66
N SER A 492 9.04 13.38 -21.10
CA SER A 492 9.04 14.58 -21.93
C SER A 492 9.17 15.90 -21.16
N GLY A 493 9.06 15.86 -19.82
CA GLY A 493 9.09 17.07 -18.99
C GLY A 493 7.77 17.84 -18.92
N GLU A 494 6.67 17.32 -19.49
CA GLU A 494 5.32 17.87 -19.27
C GLU A 494 4.97 17.81 -17.78
N THR A 495 5.35 16.72 -17.11
CA THR A 495 5.24 16.55 -15.66
C THR A 495 6.63 16.51 -15.04
N ASN A 496 6.91 17.38 -14.05
CA ASN A 496 8.11 17.27 -13.23
C ASN A 496 7.89 16.15 -12.19
N PRO A 497 8.73 15.09 -12.15
CA PRO A 497 8.59 14.00 -11.19
C PRO A 497 8.67 14.53 -9.75
N SER A 498 7.81 14.02 -8.90
CA SER A 498 7.69 14.45 -7.50
C SER A 498 7.39 13.30 -6.54
N GLY A 499 7.36 12.07 -7.04
CA GLY A 499 7.24 10.87 -6.22
C GLY A 499 8.48 10.65 -5.37
N LYS A 500 8.28 10.01 -4.21
CA LYS A 500 9.34 9.59 -3.29
C LYS A 500 9.14 8.13 -2.92
N LEU A 501 10.21 7.38 -2.75
CA LEU A 501 10.11 5.96 -2.39
C LEU A 501 9.38 5.76 -1.06
N SER A 502 8.44 4.86 -1.01
CA SER A 502 7.74 4.42 0.19
C SER A 502 8.42 3.24 0.90
N GLU A 503 9.54 2.78 0.36
CA GLU A 503 10.38 1.71 0.89
C GLU A 503 11.85 1.93 0.51
N THR A 504 12.75 1.34 1.30
CA THR A 504 14.19 1.34 1.03
C THR A 504 14.52 0.32 -0.07
N PHE A 505 15.40 0.70 -1.00
CA PHE A 505 15.99 -0.21 -1.98
C PHE A 505 17.36 -0.66 -1.45
N PRO A 506 17.52 -1.90 -0.98
CA PRO A 506 18.77 -2.41 -0.44
C PRO A 506 19.78 -2.69 -1.53
N LEU A 507 21.05 -2.85 -1.16
CA LEU A 507 22.11 -3.33 -2.07
C LEU A 507 22.01 -4.85 -2.29
N SER A 508 21.60 -5.58 -1.25
CA SER A 508 21.41 -7.04 -1.34
C SER A 508 20.28 -7.52 -0.42
N LEU A 509 19.82 -8.73 -0.66
CA LEU A 509 18.81 -9.36 0.19
C LEU A 509 19.34 -9.64 1.60
N SER A 510 20.62 -9.98 1.73
CA SER A 510 21.27 -10.23 3.04
C SER A 510 21.30 -9.00 3.94
N ASP A 511 21.24 -7.79 3.37
CA ASP A 511 21.25 -6.53 4.13
C ASP A 511 19.86 -6.15 4.66
N THR A 512 18.81 -6.86 4.24
CA THR A 512 17.44 -6.58 4.68
C THR A 512 17.20 -7.04 6.13
N PRO A 513 16.24 -6.44 6.87
CA PRO A 513 15.92 -6.86 8.24
C PRO A 513 15.62 -8.36 8.38
N THR A 514 15.07 -8.96 7.34
CA THR A 514 14.71 -10.39 7.31
C THR A 514 15.83 -11.27 6.76
N GLY A 515 16.84 -10.69 6.12
CA GLY A 515 17.88 -11.44 5.42
C GLY A 515 17.28 -12.42 4.38
N GLU A 516 17.93 -13.56 4.20
CA GLU A 516 17.47 -14.65 3.34
C GLU A 516 16.55 -15.66 4.07
N GLU A 517 16.27 -15.44 5.36
CA GLU A 517 15.48 -16.36 6.17
C GLU A 517 14.01 -16.36 5.70
N ARG A 518 13.49 -17.57 5.46
CA ARG A 518 12.06 -17.82 5.15
C ARG A 518 11.31 -18.45 6.34
N GLY A 519 11.89 -18.41 7.54
CA GLY A 519 11.42 -19.16 8.68
C GLY A 519 11.74 -20.67 8.55
N ASN A 520 11.23 -21.50 9.46
CA ASN A 520 11.49 -22.93 9.50
C ASN A 520 10.28 -23.80 9.06
N GLY A 521 9.36 -23.23 8.31
CA GLY A 521 8.12 -23.88 7.87
C GLY A 521 6.94 -23.71 8.84
N PHE A 522 7.19 -23.62 10.16
CA PHE A 522 6.16 -23.48 11.18
C PHE A 522 6.14 -22.09 11.82
N PHE A 523 7.31 -21.46 11.97
CA PHE A 523 7.47 -20.21 12.68
C PHE A 523 8.30 -19.23 11.88
N GLU A 524 7.82 -18.01 11.75
CA GLU A 524 8.58 -16.86 11.28
C GLU A 524 8.76 -15.88 12.43
N ARG A 525 9.99 -15.74 12.92
CA ARG A 525 10.31 -14.86 14.02
C ARG A 525 10.60 -13.46 13.53
N TYR A 526 9.98 -12.48 14.14
CA TYR A 526 10.18 -11.05 13.85
C TYR A 526 11.36 -10.51 14.68
N LYS A 527 12.57 -11.06 14.41
CA LYS A 527 13.78 -10.81 15.20
C LYS A 527 14.25 -9.36 15.13
N GLU A 528 13.93 -8.67 14.06
CA GLU A 528 14.26 -7.27 13.85
C GLU A 528 13.51 -6.34 14.80
N GLY A 529 12.46 -6.80 15.44
CA GLY A 529 11.65 -6.03 16.37
C GLY A 529 11.12 -4.75 15.71
N VAL A 530 11.31 -3.61 16.37
CA VAL A 530 10.89 -2.30 15.86
C VAL A 530 11.77 -1.75 14.73
N LEU A 531 12.84 -2.46 14.36
CA LEU A 531 13.78 -2.06 13.31
C LEU A 531 13.37 -2.58 11.93
N ALA A 532 12.12 -2.43 11.54
CA ALA A 532 11.62 -2.78 10.20
C ALA A 532 11.94 -1.67 9.18
N GLY A 533 12.18 -2.05 7.90
CA GLY A 533 12.44 -1.13 6.80
C GLY A 533 13.66 -0.23 7.04
N TYR A 534 13.57 1.07 6.67
CA TYR A 534 14.68 2.03 6.81
C TYR A 534 15.21 2.16 8.24
N ARG A 535 14.39 1.81 9.24
CA ARG A 535 14.79 1.83 10.65
C ARG A 535 15.98 0.92 10.90
N HIS A 536 16.00 -0.25 10.24
CA HIS A 536 17.09 -1.20 10.29
C HIS A 536 18.38 -0.64 9.67
N TYR A 537 18.28 -0.17 8.43
CA TYR A 537 19.46 0.31 7.71
C TYR A 537 20.07 1.57 8.36
N ASP A 538 19.23 2.46 8.89
CA ASP A 538 19.68 3.68 9.55
C ASP A 538 20.24 3.41 10.96
N PHE A 539 19.72 2.38 11.67
CA PHE A 539 20.21 1.99 12.99
C PHE A 539 21.61 1.36 12.92
N TYR A 540 21.83 0.44 11.96
CA TYR A 540 23.11 -0.23 11.77
C TYR A 540 24.05 0.49 10.80
N ASP A 541 23.67 1.66 10.31
CA ASP A 541 24.43 2.47 9.33
C ASP A 541 24.80 1.68 8.06
N LEU A 542 23.91 0.79 7.61
CA LEU A 542 24.10 -0.05 6.44
C LEU A 542 23.92 0.76 5.16
N PRO A 543 24.77 0.58 4.14
CA PRO A 543 24.58 1.24 2.86
C PRO A 543 23.32 0.73 2.16
N VAL A 544 22.66 1.60 1.40
CA VAL A 544 21.47 1.26 0.59
C VAL A 544 21.61 1.86 -0.80
N LEU A 545 20.95 1.27 -1.78
CA LEU A 545 20.96 1.82 -3.15
C LEU A 545 20.17 3.13 -3.19
N PHE A 546 18.95 3.14 -2.63
CA PHE A 546 18.12 4.31 -2.47
C PHE A 546 17.40 4.27 -1.12
N PRO A 547 17.50 5.33 -0.30
CA PRO A 547 16.87 5.34 1.02
C PRO A 547 15.36 5.60 0.94
N PHE A 548 14.65 5.25 2.00
CA PHE A 548 13.25 5.62 2.21
C PHE A 548 13.04 7.13 2.05
N GLY A 549 11.99 7.51 1.34
CA GLY A 549 11.65 8.91 1.07
C GLY A 549 12.45 9.55 -0.05
N PHE A 550 13.37 8.83 -0.72
CA PHE A 550 14.19 9.36 -1.80
C PHE A 550 13.41 9.53 -3.12
N GLY A 551 13.74 10.57 -3.86
CA GLY A 551 13.27 10.84 -5.21
C GLY A 551 13.78 12.19 -5.69
N LEU A 552 14.17 12.24 -6.97
CA LEU A 552 14.70 13.43 -7.64
C LEU A 552 13.59 14.23 -8.33
N SER A 553 13.92 15.47 -8.72
CA SER A 553 13.08 16.38 -9.47
C SER A 553 13.88 17.01 -10.61
N TYR A 554 13.23 17.56 -11.62
CA TYR A 554 13.86 18.40 -12.66
C TYR A 554 14.20 19.81 -12.15
N THR A 555 13.90 20.10 -10.89
CA THR A 555 14.26 21.34 -10.20
C THR A 555 14.99 21.06 -8.88
N ARG A 556 15.44 22.09 -8.17
CA ARG A 556 16.10 21.98 -6.88
C ARG A 556 15.34 22.73 -5.82
N PHE A 557 15.35 22.20 -4.58
CA PHE A 557 14.66 22.80 -3.44
C PHE A 557 15.64 23.12 -2.31
N GLY A 558 15.60 24.35 -1.84
CA GLY A 558 16.33 24.82 -0.67
C GLY A 558 15.45 24.81 0.59
N TYR A 559 16.04 24.48 1.73
CA TYR A 559 15.39 24.47 3.03
C TYR A 559 16.08 25.50 3.94
N SER A 560 15.32 26.43 4.52
CA SER A 560 15.86 27.48 5.39
C SER A 560 14.92 27.86 6.53
N ASP A 561 15.31 28.80 7.36
CA ASP A 561 14.51 29.44 8.41
C ASP A 561 13.82 28.44 9.34
N PHE A 562 14.54 27.41 9.75
CA PHE A 562 14.02 26.37 10.65
C PHE A 562 13.67 26.96 12.01
N SER A 563 12.46 26.70 12.47
CA SER A 563 11.99 27.07 13.78
C SER A 563 11.39 25.85 14.48
N LEU A 564 11.78 25.64 15.71
CA LEU A 564 11.27 24.57 16.58
C LEU A 564 10.86 25.22 17.90
N VAL A 565 9.57 25.18 18.20
CA VAL A 565 8.99 25.76 19.42
C VAL A 565 8.30 24.66 20.21
N GLN A 566 8.74 24.47 21.45
CA GLN A 566 8.07 23.56 22.37
C GLN A 566 6.78 24.20 22.87
N THR A 567 5.70 23.42 22.93
CA THR A 567 4.38 23.82 23.42
C THR A 567 3.88 22.82 24.46
N ASP A 568 2.86 23.17 25.21
CA ASP A 568 2.20 22.23 26.14
C ASP A 568 1.57 21.03 25.41
N ALA A 569 1.25 21.19 24.12
CA ALA A 569 0.66 20.16 23.27
C ALA A 569 1.72 19.37 22.45
N GLY A 570 3.03 19.56 22.70
CA GLY A 570 4.13 18.88 21.98
C GLY A 570 5.12 19.87 21.38
N ALA A 571 5.25 19.95 20.04
CA ALA A 571 6.18 20.86 19.38
C ALA A 571 5.62 21.37 18.05
N GLU A 572 5.85 22.66 17.77
CA GLU A 572 5.60 23.27 16.47
C GLU A 572 6.92 23.36 15.69
N VAL A 573 6.93 22.80 14.49
CA VAL A 573 8.08 22.80 13.59
C VAL A 573 7.71 23.62 12.35
N SER A 574 8.55 24.55 11.95
CA SER A 574 8.34 25.24 10.68
C SER A 574 9.64 25.56 9.96
N LEU A 575 9.58 25.64 8.65
CA LEU A 575 10.70 25.96 7.78
C LEU A 575 10.22 26.68 6.52
N THR A 576 11.13 27.32 5.81
CA THR A 576 10.90 27.88 4.49
C THR A 576 11.42 26.93 3.43
N LEU A 577 10.55 26.48 2.52
CA LEU A 577 10.91 25.74 1.32
C LEU A 577 11.00 26.71 0.14
N THR A 578 12.06 26.61 -0.65
CA THR A 578 12.31 27.46 -1.84
C THR A 578 12.53 26.57 -3.05
N ASN A 579 11.88 26.85 -4.18
CA ASN A 579 12.27 26.27 -5.46
C ASN A 579 13.42 27.14 -6.05
N GLU A 580 14.63 26.59 -6.04
CA GLU A 580 15.85 27.27 -6.48
C GLU A 580 16.16 27.09 -7.98
N GLY A 581 15.35 26.31 -8.69
CA GLY A 581 15.55 26.07 -10.11
C GLY A 581 14.58 26.85 -10.99
N GLU A 582 14.63 26.57 -12.29
CA GLU A 582 13.88 27.29 -13.32
C GLU A 582 12.54 26.61 -13.68
N THR A 583 12.31 25.40 -13.17
CA THR A 583 11.12 24.60 -13.49
C THR A 583 10.23 24.50 -12.25
N ALA A 584 8.92 24.68 -12.42
CA ALA A 584 7.95 24.40 -11.35
C ALA A 584 8.00 22.93 -10.94
N GLY A 585 7.81 22.66 -9.67
CA GLY A 585 7.83 21.28 -9.15
C GLY A 585 7.29 21.17 -7.74
N ALA A 586 7.17 19.94 -7.25
CA ALA A 586 6.78 19.67 -5.89
C ALA A 586 7.89 18.94 -5.13
N GLU A 587 8.05 19.29 -3.85
CA GLU A 587 8.93 18.63 -2.90
C GLU A 587 8.12 18.09 -1.74
N VAL A 588 8.59 16.98 -1.16
CA VAL A 588 8.02 16.40 0.06
C VAL A 588 8.92 16.73 1.24
N VAL A 589 8.48 17.65 2.08
CA VAL A 589 9.15 17.93 3.35
C VAL A 589 8.81 16.83 4.34
N GLN A 590 9.83 16.13 4.84
CA GLN A 590 9.70 14.98 5.73
C GLN A 590 10.25 15.34 7.12
N ILE A 591 9.46 15.11 8.17
CA ILE A 591 9.84 15.41 9.56
C ILE A 591 10.05 14.10 10.32
N TYR A 592 11.26 13.95 10.86
CA TYR A 592 11.66 12.79 11.63
C TYR A 592 11.94 13.16 13.08
N VAL A 593 11.59 12.27 13.99
CA VAL A 593 11.93 12.37 15.43
C VAL A 593 13.05 11.37 15.73
N GLU A 594 14.14 11.87 16.35
CA GLU A 594 15.29 11.08 16.75
C GLU A 594 15.46 11.17 18.29
N PRO A 595 15.22 10.10 19.05
CA PRO A 595 15.52 10.10 20.49
C PRO A 595 17.04 10.08 20.69
N CYS A 596 17.58 11.02 21.52
CA CYS A 596 19.01 11.02 21.82
C CYS A 596 19.38 9.93 22.85
N HIS A 597 18.48 9.65 23.77
CA HIS A 597 18.57 8.57 24.75
C HIS A 597 17.18 7.98 24.96
N ALA A 598 17.09 6.68 25.06
CA ALA A 598 15.84 5.99 25.33
C ALA A 598 16.10 4.85 26.33
N PRO A 599 15.14 4.52 27.21
CA PRO A 599 15.25 3.42 28.17
C PRO A 599 15.17 2.04 27.50
N VAL A 600 14.83 2.00 26.22
CA VAL A 600 14.71 0.80 25.38
C VAL A 600 15.37 1.07 24.03
N GLU A 601 15.71 0.00 23.30
CA GLU A 601 16.19 0.15 21.93
C GLU A 601 15.12 0.85 21.07
N ARG A 602 15.51 1.88 20.33
CA ARG A 602 14.63 2.62 19.40
C ARG A 602 15.35 2.83 18.06
N PRO A 603 14.59 2.95 16.96
CA PRO A 603 15.15 3.38 15.69
C PRO A 603 15.91 4.70 15.83
N ARG A 604 16.96 4.86 15.02
CA ARG A 604 17.70 6.13 14.97
C ARG A 604 16.78 7.31 14.71
N ARG A 605 15.79 7.13 13.82
CA ARG A 605 14.76 8.12 13.48
C ARG A 605 13.46 7.47 13.03
N GLU A 606 12.38 8.20 13.20
CA GLU A 606 11.04 7.76 12.81
C GLU A 606 10.29 8.91 12.12
N LEU A 607 9.69 8.64 10.96
CA LEU A 607 8.82 9.61 10.27
C LEU A 607 7.59 9.91 11.13
N LYS A 608 7.31 11.21 11.36
CA LYS A 608 6.17 11.65 12.18
C LYS A 608 5.27 12.68 11.49
N ALA A 609 5.80 13.38 10.46
CA ALA A 609 5.00 14.26 9.63
C ALA A 609 5.60 14.39 8.23
N PHE A 610 4.78 14.74 7.25
CA PHE A 610 5.22 15.12 5.91
C PHE A 610 4.20 16.04 5.23
N GLU A 611 4.67 16.88 4.30
CA GLU A 611 3.82 17.66 3.41
C GLU A 611 4.43 17.75 2.02
N LYS A 612 3.63 17.45 0.98
CA LYS A 612 4.01 17.67 -0.41
C LYS A 612 3.62 19.08 -0.82
N VAL A 613 4.61 19.87 -1.21
CA VAL A 613 4.47 21.30 -1.51
C VAL A 613 4.84 21.58 -2.95
N PHE A 614 3.89 22.08 -3.74
CA PHE A 614 4.15 22.55 -5.10
C PHE A 614 4.61 24.01 -5.07
N LEU A 615 5.69 24.33 -5.82
CA LEU A 615 6.25 25.67 -5.95
C LEU A 615 6.58 25.98 -7.41
N LYS A 616 6.25 27.20 -7.87
CA LYS A 616 6.75 27.74 -9.12
C LYS A 616 8.26 28.01 -9.01
N ALA A 617 8.91 28.20 -10.15
CA ALA A 617 10.33 28.62 -10.18
C ALA A 617 10.54 29.89 -9.33
N GLY A 618 11.51 29.85 -8.42
CA GLY A 618 11.84 30.95 -7.51
C GLY A 618 10.86 31.16 -6.35
N GLU A 619 9.76 30.41 -6.29
CA GLU A 619 8.73 30.57 -5.24
C GLU A 619 9.23 30.03 -3.89
N LYS A 620 8.80 30.70 -2.80
CA LYS A 620 9.04 30.32 -1.41
C LYS A 620 7.73 30.11 -0.69
N LYS A 621 7.69 29.10 0.18
CA LYS A 621 6.52 28.83 1.04
C LYS A 621 6.97 28.45 2.45
N ARG A 622 6.31 29.01 3.46
CA ARG A 622 6.44 28.56 4.83
C ARG A 622 5.63 27.27 5.01
N VAL A 623 6.27 26.24 5.56
CA VAL A 623 5.64 24.93 5.86
C VAL A 623 5.70 24.73 7.37
N SER A 624 4.60 24.25 7.98
CA SER A 624 4.50 24.08 9.44
C SER A 624 3.89 22.73 9.80
N PHE A 625 4.39 22.14 10.86
CA PHE A 625 3.97 20.84 11.37
C PHE A 625 3.79 20.91 12.89
N SER A 626 2.74 20.24 13.39
CA SER A 626 2.51 20.07 14.82
C SER A 626 2.84 18.64 15.21
N LEU A 627 3.80 18.44 16.10
CA LEU A 627 4.16 17.17 16.69
C LEU A 627 3.52 17.05 18.06
N ARG A 628 2.69 16.04 18.25
CA ARG A 628 1.99 15.74 19.50
C ARG A 628 2.89 14.92 20.44
N PRO A 629 2.61 14.85 21.75
CA PRO A 629 3.34 13.97 22.66
C PRO A 629 3.41 12.51 22.19
N SER A 630 2.31 12.00 21.60
CA SER A 630 2.26 10.65 21.03
C SER A 630 3.27 10.37 19.89
N ASP A 631 3.81 11.42 19.25
CA ASP A 631 4.79 11.29 18.18
C ASP A 631 6.20 11.01 18.70
N PHE A 632 6.43 11.21 20.01
CA PHE A 632 7.66 10.91 20.75
C PHE A 632 7.58 9.58 21.51
N ALA A 633 6.40 8.98 21.61
CA ALA A 633 6.15 7.82 22.43
C ALA A 633 6.72 6.52 21.82
N PHE A 634 6.99 5.56 22.70
CA PHE A 634 7.21 4.15 22.39
C PHE A 634 6.22 3.29 23.20
N TYR A 635 6.01 2.05 22.79
CA TYR A 635 5.12 1.16 23.52
C TYR A 635 5.86 0.46 24.67
N SER A 636 5.37 0.67 25.88
CA SER A 636 5.91 0.01 27.08
C SER A 636 5.16 -1.28 27.35
N VAL A 637 5.86 -2.40 27.32
CA VAL A 637 5.32 -3.73 27.69
C VAL A 637 5.06 -3.87 29.20
N VAL A 638 5.65 -2.98 30.02
CA VAL A 638 5.43 -2.96 31.48
C VAL A 638 4.09 -2.28 31.82
N TYR A 639 3.79 -1.20 31.11
CA TYR A 639 2.53 -0.43 31.32
C TYR A 639 1.44 -0.80 30.33
N HIS A 640 1.72 -1.65 29.33
CA HIS A 640 0.83 -2.02 28.22
C HIS A 640 0.19 -0.83 27.51
N ARG A 641 0.94 0.27 27.35
CA ARG A 641 0.52 1.52 26.68
C ARG A 641 1.69 2.28 26.08
N PHE A 642 1.38 3.21 25.20
CA PHE A 642 2.38 4.17 24.71
C PHE A 642 2.76 5.15 25.82
N VAL A 643 4.08 5.41 25.95
CA VAL A 643 4.66 6.30 26.96
C VAL A 643 5.74 7.17 26.32
N VAL A 644 5.91 8.39 26.82
CA VAL A 644 6.98 9.31 26.41
C VAL A 644 8.11 9.21 27.41
N SER A 645 9.33 8.87 26.97
CA SER A 645 10.50 8.97 27.84
C SER A 645 10.96 10.44 27.95
N GLY A 646 11.25 10.89 29.16
CA GLY A 646 11.91 12.19 29.37
C GLY A 646 13.29 12.21 28.68
N GLY A 647 13.69 13.37 28.15
CA GLY A 647 15.01 13.52 27.55
C GLY A 647 15.08 14.47 26.37
N VAL A 648 16.20 14.42 25.67
CA VAL A 648 16.45 15.24 24.50
C VAL A 648 16.06 14.45 23.24
N TYR A 649 15.31 15.11 22.37
CA TYR A 649 14.96 14.65 21.04
C TYR A 649 15.49 15.61 19.98
N LYS A 650 15.97 15.06 18.87
CA LYS A 650 16.25 15.85 17.68
C LYS A 650 15.05 15.76 16.74
N ILE A 651 14.72 16.90 16.15
CA ILE A 651 13.71 17.01 15.10
C ILE A 651 14.45 17.33 13.81
N ALA A 652 14.38 16.40 12.87
CA ALA A 652 15.09 16.45 11.61
C ALA A 652 14.11 16.71 10.46
N ALA A 653 14.36 17.73 9.66
CA ALA A 653 13.62 18.01 8.43
C ALA A 653 14.51 17.68 7.23
N GLY A 654 13.98 16.89 6.29
CA GLY A 654 14.75 16.44 5.13
C GLY A 654 13.90 16.08 3.92
N ALA A 655 14.58 15.71 2.85
CA ALA A 655 14.01 15.24 1.59
C ALA A 655 13.97 13.70 1.47
N SER A 656 14.59 13.00 2.42
CA SER A 656 14.54 11.54 2.62
C SER A 656 15.01 11.19 4.03
N SER A 657 14.94 9.90 4.43
CA SER A 657 15.48 9.45 5.72
C SER A 657 16.98 9.70 5.88
N ARG A 658 17.72 9.91 4.77
CA ARG A 658 19.18 10.17 4.77
C ARG A 658 19.58 11.54 4.23
N ASP A 659 18.69 12.27 3.58
CA ASP A 659 18.94 13.66 3.15
C ASP A 659 18.30 14.62 4.17
N ILE A 660 18.94 14.70 5.37
CA ILE A 660 18.52 15.62 6.42
C ILE A 660 19.19 16.98 6.19
N ARG A 661 18.36 18.01 6.06
CA ARG A 661 18.80 19.38 5.71
C ARG A 661 18.76 20.34 6.87
N LEU A 662 17.82 20.16 7.80
CA LEU A 662 17.66 21.03 8.97
C LEU A 662 17.46 20.17 10.21
N LEU A 663 18.00 20.63 11.36
CA LEU A 663 17.99 19.90 12.62
C LEU A 663 17.78 20.85 13.78
N GLY A 664 16.84 20.52 14.67
CA GLY A 664 16.64 21.19 15.94
C GLY A 664 16.64 20.19 17.09
N LYS A 665 16.74 20.69 18.32
CA LYS A 665 16.66 19.88 19.55
C LYS A 665 15.62 20.45 20.47
N LEU A 666 14.86 19.58 21.12
CA LEU A 666 13.96 19.93 22.20
C LEU A 666 14.12 18.94 23.36
N ARG A 667 13.71 19.35 24.55
CA ARG A 667 13.72 18.51 25.74
C ARG A 667 12.28 18.33 26.22
N LEU A 668 11.86 17.08 26.33
CA LEU A 668 10.55 16.73 26.87
C LEU A 668 10.68 16.19 28.30
N GLU A 669 9.67 16.45 29.10
CA GLU A 669 9.44 15.71 30.33
C GLU A 669 8.79 14.37 29.99
N GLY A 670 9.09 13.33 30.74
CA GLY A 670 8.57 11.99 30.50
C GLY A 670 7.32 11.69 31.32
N ASP A 671 6.65 10.60 30.94
CA ASP A 671 5.49 10.07 31.68
C ASP A 671 5.86 9.32 32.97
N PHE A 672 7.19 9.20 33.26
CA PHE A 672 7.76 8.52 34.43
C PHE A 672 9.16 9.05 34.78
#